data_083a60d77879531d5385680eec350ba4
#
_entry.id   083a60d77879531d5385680eec350ba4
#
_cell.length_a   1.000
_cell.length_b   1.000
_cell.length_c   1.000
_cell.angle_alpha   90.00
_cell.angle_beta   90.00
_cell.angle_gamma   90.00
#
_symmetry.space_group_name_H-M   'P 1'
#
loop_
_entity.id
_entity.type
_entity.pdbx_description
1 polymer ?
#
loop_
_entity_poly.entity_id
_entity_poly.type
_entity_poly.pdbx_seq_one_letter_code
_entity_poly.pdbx_strand_id
1 'polypeptide(L)'
;MKLFLKSFAVIIFIIVLLIVVATQLISTEDIFNQVSTKVEQSTGRTLTVAGEQSLSVFPSLSLVLNDVHFSNVKGGSKPDMASISELMIHIPWLSVFSGELTIEKFVINNPDILLEKSIDGTVNWQFSTLSGAESSTEKSPADDKSINLPDAFDISLGQVEINGGKLTFIDHQSKETKVIDQLNLAVKLPSLREPLNLSGSVRYMTQVLELESSITTPAKAINNQPFSVELDLTSALVKLNYKGEVVQQGKELSGKLSVSGDSVKQLLNWQNIPLTAKDEAFNKFSFSTNMGFANNKLTLNALMVNLDALAFKGSTTITLSTPLKLASNIDLGILDLNPYLPEPTTEATPADDTASQPIVWDDTALDLSALASLNADITIKSSQLFVRDIKLGKNEIAVVLNNSVANVQLKSFQGYEGNGSGAIKVNANKKPYQITTKFDLANINAEPLLNDAVGFDKLLGKGQLAWDLSTKGISQRDFIQQLNGHLDISFIDGAVKGVNLAAIAKSASSIMQGNLSAVSLDSDFSNADKTDFAALTGKFTLTNGVANTDNLSLNNPFIRISGTGVIDLPETKVNLQVKSKIVASTQGQAAESTDAGVVIPIKITGPFHNIKIRPDVSSGAKDKVKDKVKDKLKDKLKGLFG
;
A
#
# COMPACT_ATOMS: atom_id res chain seq x y z
N MET A 1 56.69 -64.46 -6.27
CA MET A 1 56.44 -63.21 -6.92
C MET A 1 55.97 -63.35 -8.41
N LYS A 2 56.73 -64.06 -9.28
CA LYS A 2 56.34 -64.26 -10.68
C LYS A 2 55.02 -65.05 -10.90
N LEU A 3 54.70 -66.02 -10.01
CA LEU A 3 53.41 -66.77 -10.10
C LEU A 3 52.22 -65.91 -9.65
N PHE A 4 52.39 -65.07 -8.65
CA PHE A 4 51.36 -64.16 -8.14
C PHE A 4 51.01 -63.12 -9.18
N LEU A 5 52.01 -62.57 -9.90
CA LEU A 5 51.79 -61.60 -10.97
C LEU A 5 51.01 -62.21 -12.17
N LYS A 6 51.30 -63.50 -12.50
CA LYS A 6 50.58 -64.22 -13.57
C LYS A 6 49.15 -64.52 -13.19
N SER A 7 48.88 -64.94 -11.94
CA SER A 7 47.51 -65.19 -11.48
C SER A 7 46.73 -63.89 -11.39
N PHE A 8 47.34 -62.76 -10.96
CA PHE A 8 46.69 -61.46 -10.94
C PHE A 8 46.37 -60.95 -12.33
N ALA A 9 47.29 -61.12 -13.30
CA ALA A 9 47.06 -60.74 -14.69
C ALA A 9 45.94 -61.59 -15.36
N VAL A 10 45.83 -62.89 -15.00
CA VAL A 10 44.73 -63.74 -15.47
C VAL A 10 43.39 -63.33 -14.86
N ILE A 11 43.36 -62.94 -13.58
CA ILE A 11 42.14 -62.47 -12.92
C ILE A 11 41.71 -61.15 -13.57
N ILE A 12 42.63 -60.19 -13.80
CA ILE A 12 42.29 -58.95 -14.52
C ILE A 12 41.78 -59.23 -15.93
N PHE A 13 42.41 -60.16 -16.67
CA PHE A 13 41.99 -60.54 -17.99
C PHE A 13 40.57 -61.17 -17.99
N ILE A 14 40.24 -62.03 -17.01
CA ILE A 14 38.90 -62.60 -16.85
C ILE A 14 37.89 -61.49 -16.50
N ILE A 15 38.23 -60.57 -15.62
CA ILE A 15 37.36 -59.44 -15.28
C ILE A 15 37.10 -58.57 -16.53
N VAL A 16 38.13 -58.19 -17.28
CA VAL A 16 37.99 -57.44 -18.53
C VAL A 16 37.19 -58.22 -19.56
N LEU A 17 37.41 -59.52 -19.68
CA LEU A 17 36.63 -60.37 -20.59
C LEU A 17 35.16 -60.47 -20.16
N LEU A 18 34.86 -60.61 -18.87
CA LEU A 18 33.50 -60.61 -18.33
C LEU A 18 32.82 -59.24 -18.56
N ILE A 19 33.55 -58.13 -18.41
CA ILE A 19 33.04 -56.79 -18.73
C ILE A 19 32.71 -56.66 -20.20
N VAL A 20 33.60 -57.09 -21.11
CA VAL A 20 33.39 -57.05 -22.55
C VAL A 20 32.22 -57.98 -22.96
N VAL A 21 32.08 -59.17 -22.37
CA VAL A 21 30.97 -60.06 -22.60
C VAL A 21 29.64 -59.48 -22.08
N ALA A 22 29.65 -58.82 -20.89
CA ALA A 22 28.49 -58.13 -20.35
C ALA A 22 28.02 -57.00 -21.26
N THR A 23 28.94 -56.24 -21.88
CA THR A 23 28.59 -55.16 -22.85
C THR A 23 27.96 -55.68 -24.14
N GLN A 24 28.26 -56.98 -24.51
CA GLN A 24 27.68 -57.63 -25.69
C GLN A 24 26.31 -58.27 -25.39
N LEU A 25 26.01 -58.55 -24.12
CA LEU A 25 24.77 -59.21 -23.69
C LEU A 25 23.67 -58.28 -23.27
N ILE A 26 24.02 -57.04 -22.88
CA ILE A 26 23.04 -56.04 -22.45
C ILE A 26 22.79 -55.06 -23.62
N SER A 27 21.63 -55.20 -24.26
CA SER A 27 21.21 -54.24 -25.28
C SER A 27 20.79 -52.92 -24.62
N THR A 28 21.38 -51.80 -25.08
CA THR A 28 20.99 -50.47 -24.67
C THR A 28 19.51 -50.20 -24.91
N GLU A 29 19.02 -50.77 -26.03
CA GLU A 29 17.63 -50.65 -26.47
C GLU A 29 16.66 -51.37 -25.51
N ASP A 30 17.04 -52.56 -24.98
CA ASP A 30 16.21 -53.29 -24.01
C ASP A 30 16.07 -52.58 -22.68
N ILE A 31 17.17 -51.95 -22.18
CA ILE A 31 17.14 -51.15 -20.98
C ILE A 31 16.23 -49.94 -21.19
N PHE A 32 16.41 -49.21 -22.30
CA PHE A 32 15.60 -48.06 -22.62
C PHE A 32 14.11 -48.42 -22.75
N ASN A 33 13.78 -49.53 -23.45
CA ASN A 33 12.40 -49.97 -23.61
C ASN A 33 11.72 -50.30 -22.28
N GLN A 34 12.45 -50.92 -21.33
CA GLN A 34 11.96 -51.15 -19.97
C GLN A 34 11.69 -49.84 -19.22
N VAL A 35 12.61 -48.90 -19.29
CA VAL A 35 12.45 -47.57 -18.67
C VAL A 35 11.30 -46.80 -19.30
N SER A 36 11.22 -46.75 -20.63
CA SER A 36 10.16 -46.08 -21.38
C SER A 36 8.77 -46.65 -21.04
N THR A 37 8.65 -47.99 -21.03
CA THR A 37 7.44 -48.66 -20.61
C THR A 37 7.03 -48.32 -19.18
N LYS A 38 8.00 -48.28 -18.26
CA LYS A 38 7.73 -47.95 -16.86
C LYS A 38 7.32 -46.48 -16.69
N VAL A 39 7.95 -45.57 -17.42
CA VAL A 39 7.61 -44.14 -17.47
C VAL A 39 6.18 -43.97 -18.01
N GLU A 40 5.84 -44.64 -19.10
CA GLU A 40 4.50 -44.60 -19.67
C GLU A 40 3.43 -45.14 -18.70
N GLN A 41 3.69 -46.29 -18.06
CA GLN A 41 2.79 -46.84 -17.04
C GLN A 41 2.57 -45.92 -15.84
N SER A 42 3.63 -45.17 -15.44
CA SER A 42 3.60 -44.30 -14.26
C SER A 42 3.04 -42.90 -14.54
N THR A 43 3.20 -42.41 -15.77
CA THR A 43 2.90 -41.00 -16.11
C THR A 43 1.80 -40.87 -17.17
N GLY A 44 1.51 -41.94 -17.92
CA GLY A 44 0.64 -41.89 -19.09
C GLY A 44 1.27 -41.14 -20.28
N ARG A 45 2.60 -40.93 -20.27
CA ARG A 45 3.38 -40.20 -21.28
C ARG A 45 4.43 -41.11 -21.90
N THR A 46 4.70 -40.91 -23.16
CA THR A 46 5.75 -41.65 -23.86
C THR A 46 7.09 -40.94 -23.72
N LEU A 47 8.12 -41.72 -23.45
CA LEU A 47 9.53 -41.29 -23.49
C LEU A 47 10.15 -41.89 -24.73
N THR A 48 10.75 -41.06 -25.59
CA THR A 48 11.40 -41.51 -26.83
C THR A 48 12.82 -40.92 -26.92
N VAL A 49 13.72 -41.61 -27.61
CA VAL A 49 15.07 -41.13 -27.92
C VAL A 49 15.22 -41.15 -29.42
N ALA A 50 15.45 -39.99 -30.01
CA ALA A 50 15.61 -39.84 -31.46
C ALA A 50 17.09 -39.88 -31.87
N GLY A 51 18.00 -39.56 -30.96
CA GLY A 51 19.44 -39.52 -31.21
C GLY A 51 20.16 -40.83 -30.83
N GLU A 52 21.46 -40.73 -30.78
CA GLU A 52 22.36 -41.85 -30.44
C GLU A 52 22.20 -42.24 -28.96
N GLN A 53 22.18 -43.57 -28.71
CA GLN A 53 22.18 -44.15 -27.37
C GLN A 53 23.50 -44.87 -27.18
N SER A 54 24.24 -44.53 -26.14
CA SER A 54 25.53 -45.17 -25.83
C SER A 54 25.54 -45.70 -24.39
N LEU A 55 25.99 -46.95 -24.25
CA LEU A 55 26.18 -47.59 -22.95
C LEU A 55 27.67 -47.94 -22.77
N SER A 56 28.28 -47.38 -21.76
CA SER A 56 29.65 -47.74 -21.33
C SER A 56 29.55 -48.50 -19.99
N VAL A 57 30.30 -49.57 -19.89
CA VAL A 57 30.29 -50.42 -18.68
C VAL A 57 31.56 -50.29 -17.85
N PHE A 58 32.55 -49.55 -18.32
CA PHE A 58 33.81 -49.35 -17.56
C PHE A 58 34.29 -47.86 -17.67
N PRO A 59 34.76 -47.24 -16.59
CA PRO A 59 34.92 -47.76 -15.22
C PRO A 59 33.64 -47.82 -14.38
N SER A 60 32.55 -47.19 -14.78
CA SER A 60 31.20 -47.24 -14.20
C SER A 60 30.18 -47.55 -15.29
N LEU A 61 28.98 -47.97 -14.90
CA LEU A 61 27.88 -48.07 -15.83
C LEU A 61 27.41 -46.65 -16.22
N SER A 62 27.64 -46.28 -17.48
CA SER A 62 27.30 -44.94 -17.99
C SER A 62 26.34 -45.10 -19.17
N LEU A 63 25.15 -44.51 -19.06
CA LEU A 63 24.16 -44.39 -20.11
C LEU A 63 24.10 -42.96 -20.59
N VAL A 64 24.29 -42.73 -21.89
CA VAL A 64 24.13 -41.43 -22.52
C VAL A 64 23.07 -41.54 -23.61
N LEU A 65 22.04 -40.70 -23.49
CA LEU A 65 20.91 -40.64 -24.43
C LEU A 65 20.87 -39.24 -25.04
N ASN A 66 20.91 -39.16 -26.37
CA ASN A 66 20.83 -37.91 -27.10
C ASN A 66 19.43 -37.74 -27.67
N ASP A 67 18.95 -36.48 -27.69
CA ASP A 67 17.66 -36.10 -28.27
C ASP A 67 16.50 -36.87 -27.63
N VAL A 68 16.31 -36.67 -26.34
CA VAL A 68 15.28 -37.34 -25.53
C VAL A 68 14.02 -36.49 -25.52
N HIS A 69 12.88 -37.07 -25.81
CA HIS A 69 11.58 -36.42 -25.84
C HIS A 69 10.61 -37.08 -24.86
N PHE A 70 9.94 -36.25 -24.08
CA PHE A 70 8.88 -36.64 -23.15
C PHE A 70 7.57 -36.01 -23.61
N SER A 71 6.60 -36.83 -24.04
CA SER A 71 5.38 -36.35 -24.68
C SER A 71 4.52 -35.49 -23.79
N ASN A 72 3.85 -34.49 -24.37
CA ASN A 72 2.89 -33.64 -23.67
C ASN A 72 1.53 -34.36 -23.46
N VAL A 73 0.64 -33.69 -22.72
CA VAL A 73 -0.76 -34.11 -22.62
C VAL A 73 -1.43 -34.06 -23.99
N LYS A 74 -2.35 -34.94 -24.22
CA LYS A 74 -3.15 -34.92 -25.45
C LYS A 74 -3.96 -33.64 -25.54
N GLY A 75 -3.69 -32.83 -26.58
CA GLY A 75 -4.29 -31.49 -26.72
C GLY A 75 -3.43 -30.35 -26.18
N GLY A 76 -2.23 -30.61 -25.67
CA GLY A 76 -1.25 -29.56 -25.31
C GLY A 76 -0.80 -28.76 -26.53
N SER A 77 -0.23 -27.57 -26.32
CA SER A 77 0.17 -26.64 -27.39
C SER A 77 1.34 -27.13 -28.21
N LYS A 78 2.18 -28.01 -27.65
CA LYS A 78 3.31 -28.66 -28.32
C LYS A 78 3.23 -30.18 -28.12
N PRO A 79 3.81 -30.99 -29.02
CA PRO A 79 3.82 -32.43 -28.87
C PRO A 79 4.60 -32.92 -27.64
N ASP A 80 5.68 -32.23 -27.30
CA ASP A 80 6.53 -32.57 -26.17
C ASP A 80 6.32 -31.61 -24.99
N MET A 81 6.19 -32.17 -23.80
CA MET A 81 6.27 -31.45 -22.55
C MET A 81 7.72 -31.13 -22.17
N ALA A 82 8.65 -32.03 -22.53
CA ALA A 82 10.07 -31.79 -22.36
C ALA A 82 10.87 -32.41 -23.50
N SER A 83 11.88 -31.68 -23.97
CA SER A 83 12.93 -32.17 -24.85
C SER A 83 14.28 -31.94 -24.21
N ILE A 84 15.22 -32.87 -24.31
CA ILE A 84 16.52 -32.85 -23.65
C ILE A 84 17.56 -33.18 -24.71
N SER A 85 18.54 -32.29 -24.93
CA SER A 85 19.57 -32.56 -25.92
C SER A 85 20.44 -33.74 -25.57
N GLU A 86 20.82 -33.88 -24.31
CA GLU A 86 21.60 -35.00 -23.79
C GLU A 86 21.24 -35.30 -22.35
N LEU A 87 20.97 -36.57 -22.07
CA LEU A 87 20.76 -37.12 -20.73
C LEU A 87 21.88 -38.11 -20.41
N MET A 88 22.62 -37.89 -19.32
CA MET A 88 23.74 -38.71 -18.90
C MET A 88 23.52 -39.26 -17.51
N ILE A 89 23.63 -40.57 -17.33
CA ILE A 89 23.46 -41.28 -16.05
C ILE A 89 24.68 -42.13 -15.78
N HIS A 90 25.32 -41.95 -14.63
CA HIS A 90 26.42 -42.78 -14.18
C HIS A 90 26.07 -43.50 -12.88
N ILE A 91 26.22 -44.82 -12.88
CA ILE A 91 25.93 -45.69 -11.74
C ILE A 91 27.22 -46.48 -11.40
N PRO A 92 27.74 -46.42 -10.17
CA PRO A 92 28.89 -47.19 -9.74
C PRO A 92 28.56 -48.71 -9.77
N TRP A 93 29.51 -49.52 -10.21
CA TRP A 93 29.31 -51.00 -10.21
C TRP A 93 28.98 -51.54 -8.84
N LEU A 94 29.53 -50.97 -7.77
CA LEU A 94 29.28 -51.44 -6.42
C LEU A 94 27.81 -51.33 -6.04
N SER A 95 27.09 -50.28 -6.50
CA SER A 95 25.63 -50.10 -6.28
C SER A 95 24.79 -51.19 -6.93
N VAL A 96 25.22 -51.67 -8.12
CA VAL A 96 24.48 -52.72 -8.84
C VAL A 96 24.52 -54.04 -8.06
N PHE A 97 25.62 -54.30 -7.34
CA PHE A 97 25.80 -55.53 -6.58
C PHE A 97 25.34 -55.45 -5.12
N SER A 98 25.33 -54.25 -4.51
CA SER A 98 24.92 -54.07 -3.11
C SER A 98 23.42 -54.02 -2.93
N GLY A 99 22.65 -53.77 -4.00
CA GLY A 99 21.20 -53.52 -3.94
C GLY A 99 20.83 -52.13 -3.41
N GLU A 100 21.82 -51.27 -3.20
CA GLU A 100 21.64 -49.85 -2.84
C GLU A 100 21.60 -49.01 -4.14
N LEU A 101 20.55 -48.24 -4.36
CA LEU A 101 20.45 -47.36 -5.55
C LEU A 101 21.30 -46.10 -5.32
N THR A 102 22.56 -46.14 -5.77
CA THR A 102 23.43 -44.96 -5.77
C THR A 102 23.58 -44.46 -7.22
N ILE A 103 23.19 -43.20 -7.48
CA ILE A 103 23.47 -42.53 -8.73
C ILE A 103 24.66 -41.59 -8.51
N GLU A 104 25.78 -41.88 -9.15
CA GLU A 104 27.00 -41.05 -9.00
C GLU A 104 26.86 -39.73 -9.73
N LYS A 105 26.27 -39.77 -10.95
CA LYS A 105 26.10 -38.59 -11.78
C LYS A 105 24.81 -38.70 -12.61
N PHE A 106 24.02 -37.62 -12.63
CA PHE A 106 22.83 -37.48 -13.46
C PHE A 106 22.84 -36.07 -14.05
N VAL A 107 23.12 -35.96 -15.36
CA VAL A 107 23.23 -34.68 -16.03
C VAL A 107 22.22 -34.55 -17.15
N ILE A 108 21.53 -33.42 -17.15
CA ILE A 108 20.53 -33.05 -18.14
C ILE A 108 21.03 -31.81 -18.85
N ASN A 109 21.42 -31.94 -20.12
CA ASN A 109 21.91 -30.83 -20.92
C ASN A 109 20.83 -30.26 -21.83
N ASN A 110 20.68 -28.93 -21.79
CA ASN A 110 19.76 -28.11 -22.58
C ASN A 110 18.31 -28.64 -22.60
N PRO A 111 17.68 -28.92 -21.44
CA PRO A 111 16.29 -29.26 -21.42
C PRO A 111 15.42 -28.04 -21.81
N ASP A 112 14.45 -28.25 -22.73
CA ASP A 112 13.36 -27.30 -23.01
C ASP A 112 12.07 -27.88 -22.43
N ILE A 113 11.57 -27.31 -21.34
CA ILE A 113 10.44 -27.79 -20.56
C ILE A 113 9.27 -26.84 -20.74
N LEU A 114 8.11 -27.38 -21.10
CA LEU A 114 6.85 -26.67 -21.25
C LEU A 114 5.87 -27.07 -20.16
N LEU A 115 5.51 -26.13 -19.31
CA LEU A 115 4.43 -26.27 -18.33
C LEU A 115 3.21 -25.47 -18.82
N GLU A 116 2.06 -26.13 -18.91
CA GLU A 116 0.83 -25.54 -19.40
C GLU A 116 -0.32 -25.74 -18.42
N LYS A 117 -1.04 -24.64 -18.16
CA LYS A 117 -2.34 -24.67 -17.48
C LYS A 117 -3.42 -24.31 -18.49
N SER A 118 -4.33 -25.25 -18.73
CA SER A 118 -5.44 -25.11 -19.66
C SER A 118 -6.53 -24.16 -19.15
N ILE A 119 -7.46 -23.77 -20.02
CA ILE A 119 -8.56 -22.85 -19.69
C ILE A 119 -9.48 -23.43 -18.59
N ASP A 120 -9.65 -24.76 -18.55
CA ASP A 120 -10.42 -25.47 -17.52
C ASP A 120 -9.69 -25.64 -16.19
N GLY A 121 -8.43 -25.17 -16.10
CA GLY A 121 -7.59 -25.26 -14.91
C GLY A 121 -6.77 -26.54 -14.80
N THR A 122 -6.89 -27.48 -15.74
CA THR A 122 -6.04 -28.68 -15.78
C THR A 122 -4.59 -28.30 -16.14
N VAL A 123 -3.63 -29.08 -15.65
CA VAL A 123 -2.21 -28.80 -15.85
C VAL A 123 -1.50 -30.01 -16.49
N ASN A 124 -0.55 -29.77 -17.37
CA ASN A 124 0.14 -30.83 -18.10
C ASN A 124 1.15 -31.62 -17.26
N TRP A 125 1.54 -31.14 -16.10
CA TRP A 125 2.45 -31.81 -15.15
C TRP A 125 1.71 -32.63 -14.09
N GLN A 126 0.40 -32.76 -14.18
CA GLN A 126 -0.38 -33.71 -13.39
C GLN A 126 -0.42 -35.05 -14.13
N PHE A 127 0.25 -36.03 -13.57
CA PHE A 127 0.32 -37.37 -14.16
C PHE A 127 -0.78 -38.26 -13.57
N SER A 128 -1.58 -38.91 -14.44
CA SER A 128 -2.53 -39.93 -14.03
C SER A 128 -1.80 -41.26 -14.03
N THR A 129 -1.69 -41.91 -12.88
CA THR A 129 -1.23 -43.30 -12.81
C THR A 129 -2.25 -44.20 -13.48
N LEU A 130 -1.83 -44.97 -14.50
CA LEU A 130 -2.64 -45.96 -15.17
C LEU A 130 -2.91 -47.21 -14.29
N SER A 131 -2.85 -47.10 -12.99
CA SER A 131 -3.28 -48.15 -12.07
C SER A 131 -4.77 -48.00 -11.88
N GLY A 132 -5.54 -48.86 -12.60
CA GLY A 132 -6.99 -48.96 -12.49
C GLY A 132 -7.45 -49.15 -11.05
N ALA A 133 -7.91 -48.06 -10.47
CA ALA A 133 -8.84 -48.11 -9.35
C ALA A 133 -10.02 -47.22 -9.78
N GLU A 134 -11.13 -47.88 -10.11
CA GLU A 134 -12.42 -47.25 -10.29
C GLU A 134 -12.67 -46.31 -9.11
N SER A 135 -12.91 -45.07 -9.46
CA SER A 135 -13.27 -44.00 -8.51
C SER A 135 -14.66 -44.36 -7.93
N SER A 136 -14.70 -45.09 -6.84
CA SER A 136 -15.86 -45.11 -5.97
C SER A 136 -15.86 -43.80 -5.18
N THR A 137 -16.84 -42.97 -5.47
CA THR A 137 -17.23 -41.78 -4.72
C THR A 137 -17.61 -42.15 -3.29
N GLU A 138 -16.65 -42.21 -2.40
CA GLU A 138 -16.87 -42.04 -0.97
C GLU A 138 -15.83 -41.08 -0.42
N LYS A 139 -16.32 -39.93 0.06
CA LYS A 139 -15.58 -39.00 0.87
C LYS A 139 -15.21 -39.68 2.18
N SER A 140 -14.01 -40.26 2.24
CA SER A 140 -13.36 -40.55 3.52
C SER A 140 -12.41 -39.43 3.91
N PRO A 141 -12.31 -39.12 5.20
CA PRO A 141 -11.37 -38.11 5.69
C PRO A 141 -9.95 -38.50 5.27
N ALA A 142 -9.18 -37.51 4.84
CA ALA A 142 -7.81 -37.69 4.41
C ALA A 142 -6.98 -38.38 5.52
N ASP A 143 -6.80 -39.67 5.36
CA ASP A 143 -5.75 -40.39 6.07
C ASP A 143 -4.41 -39.90 5.54
N ASP A 144 -3.71 -39.20 6.39
CA ASP A 144 -2.35 -38.68 6.24
C ASP A 144 -1.39 -39.90 6.26
N LYS A 145 -1.38 -40.67 5.16
CA LYS A 145 -0.42 -41.76 5.01
C LYS A 145 0.97 -41.19 4.81
N SER A 146 1.67 -40.95 5.92
CA SER A 146 3.12 -40.83 5.91
C SER A 146 3.70 -42.05 5.18
N ILE A 147 4.47 -41.78 4.12
CA ILE A 147 5.26 -42.84 3.47
C ILE A 147 6.39 -43.14 4.46
N ASN A 148 6.15 -44.11 5.35
CA ASN A 148 7.22 -44.59 6.23
C ASN A 148 8.18 -45.41 5.34
N LEU A 149 9.26 -44.74 4.90
CA LEU A 149 10.37 -45.43 4.26
C LEU A 149 11.01 -46.37 5.31
N PRO A 150 11.31 -47.63 4.95
CA PRO A 150 12.07 -48.53 5.84
C PRO A 150 13.36 -47.83 6.28
N ASP A 151 13.78 -48.01 7.53
CA ASP A 151 15.02 -47.46 8.08
C ASP A 151 16.28 -47.83 7.28
N ALA A 152 16.22 -48.91 6.53
CA ALA A 152 17.28 -49.38 5.64
C ALA A 152 17.26 -48.76 4.24
N PHE A 153 16.20 -47.95 3.89
CA PHE A 153 16.13 -47.34 2.59
C PHE A 153 16.86 -45.97 2.61
N ASP A 154 17.91 -45.88 1.82
CA ASP A 154 18.62 -44.62 1.61
C ASP A 154 18.81 -44.36 0.12
N ILE A 155 18.75 -43.12 -0.29
CA ILE A 155 19.03 -42.68 -1.65
C ILE A 155 20.21 -41.73 -1.59
N SER A 156 21.22 -42.04 -2.36
CA SER A 156 22.37 -41.17 -2.58
C SER A 156 22.37 -40.68 -4.03
N LEU A 157 22.35 -39.36 -4.18
CA LEU A 157 22.56 -38.69 -5.45
C LEU A 157 23.87 -37.90 -5.37
N GLY A 158 24.88 -38.38 -6.07
CA GLY A 158 26.20 -37.74 -6.04
C GLY A 158 26.17 -36.36 -6.66
N GLN A 159 26.02 -36.30 -7.97
CA GLN A 159 26.00 -35.06 -8.73
C GLN A 159 24.80 -35.09 -9.70
N VAL A 160 23.80 -34.25 -9.44
CA VAL A 160 22.67 -34.04 -10.35
C VAL A 160 22.79 -32.64 -10.89
N GLU A 161 22.86 -32.50 -12.21
CA GLU A 161 23.03 -31.22 -12.88
C GLU A 161 22.02 -31.01 -13.98
N ILE A 162 21.53 -29.78 -14.09
CA ILE A 162 20.79 -29.26 -15.24
C ILE A 162 21.65 -28.13 -15.80
N ASN A 163 21.99 -28.21 -17.07
CA ASN A 163 22.84 -27.21 -17.73
C ASN A 163 22.09 -26.61 -18.92
N GLY A 164 22.03 -25.27 -18.99
CA GLY A 164 21.47 -24.54 -20.12
C GLY A 164 19.96 -24.73 -20.33
N GLY A 165 19.24 -25.14 -19.29
CA GLY A 165 17.81 -25.43 -19.40
C GLY A 165 16.95 -24.20 -19.71
N LYS A 166 15.79 -24.48 -20.32
CA LYS A 166 14.73 -23.50 -20.55
C LYS A 166 13.41 -24.04 -20.01
N LEU A 167 12.68 -23.21 -19.28
CA LEU A 167 11.35 -23.51 -18.76
C LEU A 167 10.37 -22.45 -19.28
N THR A 168 9.34 -22.90 -19.99
CA THR A 168 8.24 -22.06 -20.44
C THR A 168 6.98 -22.43 -19.69
N PHE A 169 6.37 -21.47 -19.01
CA PHE A 169 5.06 -21.62 -18.38
C PHE A 169 4.01 -20.84 -19.16
N ILE A 170 2.92 -21.49 -19.54
CA ILE A 170 1.79 -20.89 -20.24
C ILE A 170 0.52 -21.11 -19.40
N ASP A 171 -0.13 -20.04 -19.00
CA ASP A 171 -1.48 -20.06 -18.43
C ASP A 171 -2.47 -19.59 -19.51
N HIS A 172 -3.22 -20.54 -20.07
CA HIS A 172 -4.21 -20.25 -21.13
C HIS A 172 -5.43 -19.50 -20.59
N GLN A 173 -5.69 -19.52 -19.28
CA GLN A 173 -6.79 -18.80 -18.65
C GLN A 173 -6.49 -17.32 -18.53
N SER A 174 -5.29 -16.95 -18.03
CA SER A 174 -4.83 -15.57 -17.91
C SER A 174 -4.16 -15.05 -19.19
N LYS A 175 -3.84 -15.92 -20.16
CA LYS A 175 -3.04 -15.66 -21.38
C LYS A 175 -1.62 -15.18 -21.05
N GLU A 176 -1.11 -15.54 -19.90
CA GLU A 176 0.26 -15.22 -19.48
C GLU A 176 1.25 -16.29 -19.98
N THR A 177 2.40 -15.82 -20.45
CA THR A 177 3.56 -16.67 -20.76
C THR A 177 4.75 -16.18 -19.99
N LYS A 178 5.37 -17.06 -19.20
CA LYS A 178 6.61 -16.79 -18.45
C LYS A 178 7.71 -17.72 -18.95
N VAL A 179 8.88 -17.16 -19.20
CA VAL A 179 10.04 -17.91 -19.67
C VAL A 179 11.19 -17.70 -18.70
N ILE A 180 11.77 -18.80 -18.27
CA ILE A 180 13.03 -18.89 -17.55
C ILE A 180 14.01 -19.56 -18.49
N ASP A 181 15.14 -18.98 -18.72
CA ASP A 181 16.19 -19.57 -19.56
C ASP A 181 17.55 -19.58 -18.84
N GLN A 182 18.54 -20.19 -19.46
CA GLN A 182 19.86 -20.39 -18.85
C GLN A 182 19.75 -21.01 -17.44
N LEU A 183 18.82 -21.96 -17.29
CA LEU A 183 18.66 -22.70 -16.04
C LEU A 183 19.85 -23.63 -15.86
N ASN A 184 20.69 -23.32 -14.87
CA ASN A 184 21.80 -24.14 -14.44
C ASN A 184 21.59 -24.49 -12.97
N LEU A 185 21.41 -25.75 -12.66
CA LEU A 185 21.19 -26.23 -11.29
C LEU A 185 22.11 -27.39 -10.99
N ALA A 186 22.67 -27.41 -9.80
CA ALA A 186 23.41 -28.52 -9.25
C ALA A 186 22.75 -28.96 -7.93
N VAL A 187 22.44 -30.23 -7.81
CA VAL A 187 21.86 -30.85 -6.61
C VAL A 187 22.82 -31.88 -6.08
N LYS A 188 23.11 -31.82 -4.80
CA LYS A 188 23.93 -32.80 -4.09
C LYS A 188 23.14 -33.36 -2.92
N LEU A 189 22.93 -34.67 -2.92
CA LEU A 189 22.24 -35.42 -1.87
C LEU A 189 23.10 -36.63 -1.50
N PRO A 190 24.03 -36.51 -0.55
CA PRO A 190 24.88 -37.66 -0.15
C PRO A 190 24.06 -38.78 0.47
N SER A 191 23.00 -38.46 1.19
CA SER A 191 22.08 -39.39 1.85
C SER A 191 20.79 -38.65 2.21
N LEU A 192 19.67 -39.34 2.34
CA LEU A 192 18.44 -38.76 2.89
C LEU A 192 18.57 -38.24 4.32
N ARG A 193 19.62 -38.63 5.03
CA ARG A 193 19.92 -38.21 6.42
C ARG A 193 20.92 -37.06 6.50
N GLU A 194 21.58 -36.75 5.39
CA GLU A 194 22.52 -35.64 5.26
C GLU A 194 21.88 -34.46 4.53
N PRO A 195 22.46 -33.26 4.61
CA PRO A 195 21.87 -32.09 3.93
C PRO A 195 21.81 -32.27 2.41
N LEU A 196 20.62 -32.02 1.84
CA LEU A 196 20.48 -31.79 0.42
C LEU A 196 20.87 -30.33 0.14
N ASN A 197 21.81 -30.13 -0.76
CA ASN A 197 22.22 -28.82 -1.22
C ASN A 197 21.82 -28.62 -2.67
N LEU A 198 21.24 -27.47 -2.96
CA LEU A 198 20.88 -26.99 -4.28
C LEU A 198 21.64 -25.68 -4.54
N SER A 199 22.32 -25.60 -5.65
CA SER A 199 22.95 -24.34 -6.10
C SER A 199 22.76 -24.17 -7.60
N GLY A 200 22.75 -22.92 -8.06
CA GLY A 200 22.62 -22.67 -9.49
C GLY A 200 22.26 -21.24 -9.84
N SER A 201 21.90 -21.07 -11.10
CA SER A 201 21.47 -19.79 -11.63
C SER A 201 20.37 -19.97 -12.65
N VAL A 202 19.51 -18.96 -12.76
CA VAL A 202 18.48 -18.88 -13.78
C VAL A 202 18.44 -17.47 -14.34
N ARG A 203 18.12 -17.33 -15.61
CA ARG A 203 17.80 -16.03 -16.18
C ARG A 203 16.28 -15.89 -16.32
N TYR A 204 15.73 -14.90 -15.61
CA TYR A 204 14.32 -14.51 -15.76
C TYR A 204 14.23 -13.11 -16.31
N MET A 205 13.58 -12.94 -17.47
CA MET A 205 13.62 -11.70 -18.24
C MET A 205 15.08 -11.27 -18.50
N THR A 206 15.52 -10.14 -17.96
CA THR A 206 16.85 -9.57 -18.17
C THR A 206 17.82 -9.82 -17.00
N GLN A 207 17.37 -10.47 -15.92
CA GLN A 207 18.17 -10.65 -14.71
C GLN A 207 18.61 -12.09 -14.52
N VAL A 208 19.87 -12.26 -14.13
CA VAL A 208 20.38 -13.52 -13.63
C VAL A 208 20.11 -13.58 -12.12
N LEU A 209 19.47 -14.64 -11.69
CA LEU A 209 19.19 -14.95 -10.30
C LEU A 209 20.06 -16.13 -9.89
N GLU A 210 20.94 -15.93 -8.94
CA GLU A 210 21.73 -16.97 -8.32
C GLU A 210 20.96 -17.54 -7.13
N LEU A 211 20.92 -18.86 -7.01
CA LEU A 211 20.15 -19.60 -6.03
C LEU A 211 21.07 -20.55 -5.27
N GLU A 212 21.03 -20.44 -3.95
CA GLU A 212 21.60 -21.42 -3.04
C GLU A 212 20.52 -21.84 -2.04
N SER A 213 20.36 -23.15 -1.83
CA SER A 213 19.39 -23.67 -0.86
C SER A 213 19.91 -24.93 -0.20
N SER A 214 19.55 -25.12 1.06
CA SER A 214 19.83 -26.38 1.76
C SER A 214 18.62 -26.85 2.57
N ILE A 215 18.43 -28.16 2.59
CA ILE A 215 17.46 -28.88 3.43
C ILE A 215 18.25 -29.79 4.34
N THR A 216 18.18 -29.59 5.66
CA THR A 216 19.08 -30.26 6.61
C THR A 216 18.93 -31.77 6.66
N THR A 217 17.71 -32.29 6.52
CA THR A 217 17.46 -33.75 6.60
C THR A 217 16.26 -34.12 5.73
N PRO A 218 16.46 -34.44 4.44
CA PRO A 218 15.38 -34.82 3.51
C PRO A 218 14.47 -35.95 4.02
N ALA A 219 15.03 -36.95 4.74
CA ALA A 219 14.25 -38.01 5.34
C ALA A 219 13.15 -37.51 6.28
N LYS A 220 13.40 -36.44 7.03
CA LYS A 220 12.38 -35.80 7.88
C LYS A 220 11.25 -35.19 7.06
N ALA A 221 11.57 -34.53 5.93
CA ALA A 221 10.57 -33.98 5.02
C ALA A 221 9.66 -35.08 4.45
N ILE A 222 10.27 -36.20 4.02
CA ILE A 222 9.54 -37.37 3.50
C ILE A 222 8.63 -38.00 4.57
N ASN A 223 9.13 -38.08 5.81
CA ASN A 223 8.40 -38.65 6.94
C ASN A 223 7.47 -37.66 7.64
N ASN A 224 7.18 -36.52 7.01
CA ASN A 224 6.31 -35.47 7.55
C ASN A 224 6.74 -34.91 8.93
N GLN A 225 8.04 -34.93 9.20
CA GLN A 225 8.65 -34.37 10.40
C GLN A 225 9.18 -32.96 10.13
N PRO A 226 9.36 -32.13 11.17
CA PRO A 226 9.96 -30.80 11.02
C PRO A 226 11.39 -30.88 10.44
N PHE A 227 11.69 -30.05 9.45
CA PHE A 227 13.01 -29.92 8.83
C PHE A 227 13.37 -28.46 8.57
N SER A 228 14.65 -28.14 8.62
CA SER A 228 15.12 -26.78 8.37
C SER A 228 15.43 -26.56 6.90
N VAL A 229 15.11 -25.36 6.41
CA VAL A 229 15.40 -24.89 5.05
C VAL A 229 16.14 -23.57 5.14
N GLU A 230 17.21 -23.45 4.37
CA GLU A 230 17.89 -22.19 4.07
C GLU A 230 17.75 -21.92 2.57
N LEU A 231 17.47 -20.66 2.23
CA LEU A 231 17.31 -20.21 0.85
C LEU A 231 17.95 -18.84 0.70
N ASP A 232 18.92 -18.75 -0.19
CA ASP A 232 19.55 -17.51 -0.63
C ASP A 232 19.29 -17.32 -2.12
N LEU A 233 18.73 -16.18 -2.48
CA LEU A 233 18.52 -15.77 -3.86
C LEU A 233 19.14 -14.39 -4.04
N THR A 234 20.06 -14.30 -4.99
CA THR A 234 20.83 -13.07 -5.25
C THR A 234 20.76 -12.69 -6.72
N SER A 235 20.54 -11.41 -6.97
CA SER A 235 20.64 -10.79 -8.30
C SER A 235 21.23 -9.39 -8.18
N ALA A 236 21.43 -8.73 -9.31
CA ALA A 236 21.85 -7.33 -9.31
C ALA A 236 20.81 -6.38 -8.68
N LEU A 237 19.53 -6.76 -8.64
CA LEU A 237 18.42 -5.91 -8.19
C LEU A 237 17.91 -6.26 -6.79
N VAL A 238 17.99 -7.53 -6.40
CA VAL A 238 17.40 -8.01 -5.15
C VAL A 238 18.22 -9.12 -4.54
N LYS A 239 18.33 -9.10 -3.22
CA LYS A 239 18.85 -10.18 -2.39
C LYS A 239 17.74 -10.64 -1.46
N LEU A 240 17.46 -11.94 -1.43
CA LEU A 240 16.49 -12.57 -0.53
C LEU A 240 17.22 -13.67 0.24
N ASN A 241 17.05 -13.67 1.55
CA ASN A 241 17.51 -14.73 2.43
C ASN A 241 16.35 -15.21 3.29
N TYR A 242 16.15 -16.51 3.32
CA TYR A 242 15.21 -17.17 4.23
C TYR A 242 15.91 -18.28 4.97
N LYS A 243 15.72 -18.33 6.29
CA LYS A 243 16.20 -19.41 7.14
C LYS A 243 15.11 -19.77 8.13
N GLY A 244 14.62 -21.01 8.04
CA GLY A 244 13.49 -21.41 8.85
C GLY A 244 13.24 -22.90 8.90
N GLU A 245 12.10 -23.24 9.49
CA GLU A 245 11.62 -24.61 9.66
C GLU A 245 10.31 -24.79 8.90
N VAL A 246 10.18 -25.95 8.29
CA VAL A 246 8.99 -26.39 7.55
C VAL A 246 8.41 -27.59 8.28
N VAL A 247 7.09 -27.59 8.48
CA VAL A 247 6.35 -28.64 9.18
C VAL A 247 5.16 -29.07 8.35
N GLN A 248 4.67 -30.27 8.53
CA GLN A 248 3.47 -30.81 7.86
C GLN A 248 3.52 -30.63 6.33
N GLN A 249 4.63 -31.02 5.70
CA GLN A 249 4.82 -30.91 4.24
C GLN A 249 4.59 -29.50 3.66
N GLY A 250 4.97 -28.47 4.41
CA GLY A 250 4.82 -27.07 3.97
C GLY A 250 3.51 -26.40 4.37
N LYS A 251 2.61 -27.08 5.10
CA LYS A 251 1.40 -26.43 5.65
C LYS A 251 1.73 -25.43 6.76
N GLU A 252 2.85 -25.63 7.45
CA GLU A 252 3.37 -24.72 8.46
C GLU A 252 4.81 -24.33 8.12
N LEU A 253 5.11 -23.05 8.26
CA LEU A 253 6.39 -22.45 7.95
C LEU A 253 6.74 -21.43 9.02
N SER A 254 7.95 -21.44 9.53
CA SER A 254 8.43 -20.40 10.44
C SER A 254 9.89 -20.12 10.19
N GLY A 255 10.29 -18.85 10.26
CA GLY A 255 11.69 -18.51 10.03
C GLY A 255 11.93 -17.01 9.91
N LYS A 256 13.18 -16.67 9.67
CA LYS A 256 13.60 -15.30 9.40
C LYS A 256 13.65 -15.08 7.89
N LEU A 257 12.98 -14.06 7.43
CA LEU A 257 13.01 -13.60 6.04
C LEU A 257 13.66 -12.22 5.97
N SER A 258 14.58 -12.04 5.05
CA SER A 258 15.10 -10.72 4.70
C SER A 258 15.15 -10.53 3.19
N VAL A 259 14.82 -9.33 2.74
CA VAL A 259 14.87 -8.91 1.33
C VAL A 259 15.50 -7.53 1.28
N SER A 260 16.40 -7.29 0.34
CA SER A 260 17.02 -5.97 0.16
C SER A 260 17.40 -5.72 -1.29
N GLY A 261 17.54 -4.46 -1.65
CA GLY A 261 17.98 -4.04 -2.97
C GLY A 261 18.34 -2.56 -2.99
N ASP A 262 19.03 -2.16 -4.05
CA ASP A 262 19.56 -0.80 -4.18
C ASP A 262 18.61 0.15 -4.92
N SER A 263 17.54 -0.36 -5.55
CA SER A 263 16.55 0.47 -6.23
C SER A 263 15.21 -0.23 -6.40
N VAL A 264 14.19 0.28 -5.72
CA VAL A 264 12.79 -0.13 -5.94
C VAL A 264 12.36 0.21 -7.38
N LYS A 265 12.78 1.37 -7.92
CA LYS A 265 12.46 1.78 -9.29
C LYS A 265 12.95 0.74 -10.32
N GLN A 266 14.20 0.30 -10.19
CA GLN A 266 14.77 -0.71 -11.09
C GLN A 266 14.08 -2.07 -10.93
N LEU A 267 13.74 -2.45 -9.68
CA LEU A 267 13.03 -3.68 -9.39
C LEU A 267 11.62 -3.69 -10.03
N LEU A 268 10.88 -2.59 -9.91
CA LEU A 268 9.56 -2.45 -10.53
C LEU A 268 9.65 -2.37 -12.06
N ASN A 269 10.62 -1.65 -12.59
CA ASN A 269 10.86 -1.57 -14.02
C ASN A 269 11.18 -2.94 -14.64
N TRP A 270 11.97 -3.75 -13.94
CA TRP A 270 12.22 -5.14 -14.33
C TRP A 270 10.92 -5.96 -14.45
N GLN A 271 9.92 -5.68 -13.61
CA GLN A 271 8.60 -6.31 -13.67
C GLN A 271 7.62 -5.60 -14.64
N ASN A 272 8.10 -4.68 -15.47
CA ASN A 272 7.30 -3.84 -16.37
C ASN A 272 6.25 -2.97 -15.65
N ILE A 273 6.53 -2.58 -14.41
CA ILE A 273 5.70 -1.66 -13.62
C ILE A 273 6.41 -0.30 -13.61
N PRO A 274 6.00 0.66 -14.46
CA PRO A 274 6.63 1.96 -14.50
C PRO A 274 6.30 2.75 -13.23
N LEU A 275 7.33 3.32 -12.60
CA LEU A 275 7.19 4.19 -11.44
C LEU A 275 7.86 5.53 -11.76
N THR A 276 7.03 6.58 -11.90
CA THR A 276 7.52 7.96 -12.02
C THR A 276 7.69 8.55 -10.63
N ALA A 277 8.92 8.87 -10.27
CA ALA A 277 9.25 9.42 -8.95
C ALA A 277 10.51 10.29 -9.05
N LYS A 278 10.72 11.15 -8.05
CA LYS A 278 11.94 11.97 -7.92
C LYS A 278 13.19 11.09 -7.82
N ASP A 279 14.35 11.63 -8.16
CA ASP A 279 15.60 10.87 -8.19
C ASP A 279 15.98 10.31 -6.81
N GLU A 280 15.74 11.07 -5.75
CA GLU A 280 16.00 10.68 -4.36
C GLU A 280 15.03 9.66 -3.77
N ALA A 281 13.89 9.38 -4.40
CA ALA A 281 12.85 8.49 -3.89
C ALA A 281 12.92 7.09 -4.49
N PHE A 282 12.44 6.09 -3.75
CA PHE A 282 12.30 4.69 -4.16
C PHE A 282 13.63 4.05 -4.63
N ASN A 283 14.70 4.39 -3.94
CA ASN A 283 16.02 3.78 -4.16
C ASN A 283 16.20 2.59 -3.22
N LYS A 284 17.12 2.70 -2.28
CA LYS A 284 17.52 1.60 -1.40
C LYS A 284 16.38 1.13 -0.50
N PHE A 285 16.17 -0.18 -0.47
CA PHE A 285 15.18 -0.77 0.41
C PHE A 285 15.73 -1.99 1.15
N SER A 286 15.19 -2.24 2.33
CA SER A 286 15.36 -3.50 3.04
C SER A 286 14.09 -3.85 3.82
N PHE A 287 13.83 -5.13 3.91
CA PHE A 287 12.72 -5.73 4.63
C PHE A 287 13.24 -6.90 5.44
N SER A 288 12.92 -7.00 6.70
CA SER A 288 13.22 -8.17 7.51
C SER A 288 12.10 -8.45 8.51
N THR A 289 11.86 -9.74 8.78
CA THR A 289 10.80 -10.17 9.69
C THR A 289 11.05 -11.60 10.18
N ASN A 290 10.49 -11.93 11.35
CA ASN A 290 10.25 -13.30 11.74
C ASN A 290 8.88 -13.71 11.19
N MET A 291 8.89 -14.50 10.12
CA MET A 291 7.72 -14.97 9.41
C MET A 291 7.20 -16.27 10.03
N GLY A 292 5.88 -16.40 10.12
CA GLY A 292 5.21 -17.64 10.44
C GLY A 292 3.99 -17.82 9.54
N PHE A 293 3.77 -19.02 9.03
CA PHE A 293 2.59 -19.38 8.27
C PHE A 293 2.01 -20.67 8.83
N ALA A 294 0.75 -20.64 9.26
CA ALA A 294 -0.01 -21.80 9.71
C ALA A 294 -1.51 -21.51 9.62
N ASN A 295 -2.31 -22.51 9.30
CA ASN A 295 -3.79 -22.41 9.28
C ASN A 295 -4.29 -21.20 8.47
N ASN A 296 -3.77 -21.00 7.28
CA ASN A 296 -4.08 -19.85 6.39
C ASN A 296 -3.77 -18.48 7.01
N LYS A 297 -2.89 -18.44 8.01
CA LYS A 297 -2.51 -17.22 8.71
C LYS A 297 -1.02 -16.97 8.55
N LEU A 298 -0.67 -15.86 7.90
CA LEU A 298 0.70 -15.35 7.78
C LEU A 298 0.94 -14.33 8.90
N THR A 299 1.96 -14.55 9.70
CA THR A 299 2.42 -13.62 10.74
C THR A 299 3.79 -13.07 10.39
N LEU A 300 3.97 -11.77 10.51
CA LEU A 300 5.22 -11.05 10.30
C LEU A 300 5.54 -10.31 11.60
N ASN A 301 6.35 -10.92 12.46
CA ASN A 301 6.74 -10.36 13.76
C ASN A 301 8.11 -9.70 13.65
N ALA A 302 8.36 -8.70 14.51
CA ALA A 302 9.58 -7.90 14.46
C ALA A 302 9.87 -7.39 13.03
N LEU A 303 8.82 -6.95 12.37
CA LEU A 303 8.88 -6.36 11.05
C LEU A 303 9.76 -5.11 11.08
N MET A 304 10.75 -5.04 10.21
CA MET A 304 11.57 -3.87 9.94
C MET A 304 11.59 -3.62 8.45
N VAL A 305 11.22 -2.43 8.05
CA VAL A 305 11.23 -1.97 6.65
C VAL A 305 12.00 -0.67 6.60
N ASN A 306 13.00 -0.59 5.74
CA ASN A 306 13.65 0.67 5.42
C ASN A 306 13.43 0.95 3.93
N LEU A 307 13.11 2.18 3.62
CA LEU A 307 13.01 2.69 2.26
C LEU A 307 13.67 4.08 2.22
N ASP A 308 14.81 4.19 1.56
CA ASP A 308 15.65 5.38 1.59
C ASP A 308 15.94 5.82 3.03
N ALA A 309 15.47 7.00 3.45
CA ALA A 309 15.58 7.52 4.81
C ALA A 309 14.43 7.05 5.74
N LEU A 310 13.38 6.44 5.22
CA LEU A 310 12.24 5.99 6.02
C LEU A 310 12.54 4.66 6.71
N ALA A 311 12.17 4.56 7.98
CA ALA A 311 12.33 3.34 8.76
C ALA A 311 11.03 3.00 9.49
N PHE A 312 10.46 1.85 9.20
CA PHE A 312 9.22 1.34 9.77
C PHE A 312 9.48 0.09 10.58
N LYS A 313 8.80 -0.06 11.70
CA LYS A 313 8.86 -1.28 12.51
C LYS A 313 7.48 -1.64 13.04
N GLY A 314 7.29 -2.93 13.28
CA GLY A 314 5.99 -3.37 13.79
C GLY A 314 5.75 -4.86 13.70
N SER A 315 4.47 -5.19 13.57
CA SER A 315 4.00 -6.54 13.31
C SER A 315 2.75 -6.51 12.45
N THR A 316 2.59 -7.56 11.64
CA THR A 316 1.43 -7.70 10.76
C THR A 316 0.98 -9.16 10.76
N THR A 317 -0.32 -9.37 10.79
CA THR A 317 -0.95 -10.68 10.62
C THR A 317 -1.94 -10.59 9.47
N ILE A 318 -1.82 -11.49 8.52
CA ILE A 318 -2.72 -11.63 7.37
C ILE A 318 -3.40 -13.00 7.47
N THR A 319 -4.75 -13.01 7.56
CA THR A 319 -5.50 -14.26 7.49
C THR A 319 -6.12 -14.38 6.10
N LEU A 320 -5.76 -15.44 5.38
CA LEU A 320 -6.25 -15.75 4.04
C LEU A 320 -7.68 -16.29 4.13
N SER A 321 -8.63 -15.38 4.17
CA SER A 321 -10.07 -15.63 4.22
C SER A 321 -10.78 -14.75 3.20
N THR A 322 -12.05 -14.98 2.94
CA THR A 322 -12.89 -14.10 2.10
C THR A 322 -13.95 -13.47 2.98
N PRO A 323 -13.90 -12.13 3.23
CA PRO A 323 -12.84 -11.18 2.87
C PRO A 323 -11.51 -11.44 3.60
N LEU A 324 -10.40 -10.94 3.03
CA LEU A 324 -9.07 -10.98 3.65
C LEU A 324 -9.10 -10.25 5.01
N LYS A 325 -8.36 -10.76 6.03
CA LYS A 325 -8.25 -10.06 7.32
C LYS A 325 -6.81 -9.63 7.56
N LEU A 326 -6.63 -8.34 7.86
CA LEU A 326 -5.35 -7.71 8.16
C LEU A 326 -5.37 -7.17 9.59
N ALA A 327 -4.42 -7.57 10.41
CA ALA A 327 -4.17 -6.94 11.71
C ALA A 327 -2.74 -6.43 11.74
N SER A 328 -2.54 -5.13 12.03
CA SER A 328 -1.22 -4.52 11.91
C SER A 328 -0.99 -3.46 13.00
N ASN A 329 0.23 -3.44 13.55
CA ASN A 329 0.69 -2.40 14.46
C ASN A 329 2.04 -1.90 13.96
N ILE A 330 2.07 -0.66 13.46
CA ILE A 330 3.22 -0.09 12.75
C ILE A 330 3.64 1.21 13.43
N ASP A 331 4.93 1.32 13.71
CA ASP A 331 5.58 2.55 14.14
C ASP A 331 6.43 3.06 12.96
N LEU A 332 6.04 4.21 12.43
CA LEU A 332 6.66 4.83 11.27
C LEU A 332 7.84 5.75 11.64
N GLY A 333 8.08 5.95 12.95
CA GLY A 333 9.11 6.88 13.39
C GLY A 333 8.90 8.29 12.82
N ILE A 334 9.90 8.78 12.10
CA ILE A 334 9.81 10.03 11.32
C ILE A 334 9.41 9.64 9.89
N LEU A 335 8.27 10.15 9.44
CA LEU A 335 7.73 9.91 8.11
C LEU A 335 7.79 11.20 7.29
N ASP A 336 8.79 11.34 6.44
CA ASP A 336 8.86 12.41 5.44
C ASP A 336 8.38 11.86 4.08
N LEU A 337 7.20 12.30 3.66
CA LEU A 337 6.61 11.89 2.39
C LEU A 337 7.01 12.79 1.21
N ASN A 338 7.66 13.93 1.44
CA ASN A 338 7.95 14.92 0.41
C ASN A 338 8.78 14.39 -0.78
N PRO A 339 9.80 13.52 -0.56
CA PRO A 339 10.53 12.92 -1.68
C PRO A 339 9.64 12.04 -2.58
N TYR A 340 8.56 11.47 -2.03
CA TYR A 340 7.69 10.49 -2.70
C TYR A 340 6.45 11.11 -3.36
N LEU A 341 6.20 12.40 -3.11
CA LEU A 341 5.08 13.11 -3.73
C LEU A 341 5.47 13.63 -5.13
N PRO A 342 4.54 13.63 -6.08
CA PRO A 342 4.77 14.28 -7.37
C PRO A 342 5.08 15.76 -7.16
N GLU A 343 5.91 16.32 -8.05
CA GLU A 343 6.11 17.76 -8.11
C GLU A 343 4.74 18.45 -8.22
N PRO A 344 4.51 19.55 -7.52
CA PRO A 344 3.34 20.36 -7.78
C PRO A 344 3.33 20.69 -9.27
N THR A 345 2.28 20.34 -9.97
CA THR A 345 2.12 20.75 -11.37
C THR A 345 2.10 22.27 -11.39
N THR A 346 3.23 22.87 -11.74
CA THR A 346 3.38 24.30 -12.02
C THR A 346 2.75 24.62 -13.37
N GLU A 347 1.48 24.29 -13.55
CA GLU A 347 0.59 24.96 -14.47
C GLU A 347 -0.28 25.98 -13.70
N ALA A 348 0.31 26.62 -12.71
CA ALA A 348 -0.12 27.96 -12.35
C ALA A 348 0.57 28.87 -13.36
N THR A 349 -0.07 29.17 -14.48
CA THR A 349 0.09 30.46 -15.15
C THR A 349 0.25 31.50 -14.04
N PRO A 350 1.20 32.46 -14.12
CA PRO A 350 1.27 33.55 -13.15
C PRO A 350 -0.15 34.14 -13.12
N ALA A 351 -0.86 33.92 -12.02
CA ALA A 351 -2.14 34.54 -11.82
C ALA A 351 -1.88 36.04 -11.79
N ASP A 352 -2.32 36.70 -12.81
CA ASP A 352 -2.60 38.12 -12.75
C ASP A 352 -3.42 38.36 -11.46
N ASP A 353 -3.01 39.27 -10.66
CA ASP A 353 -3.33 39.54 -9.25
C ASP A 353 -4.78 39.97 -9.01
N THR A 354 -5.77 39.45 -9.73
CA THR A 354 -7.18 39.89 -9.61
C THR A 354 -8.22 38.84 -10.02
N ALA A 355 -8.33 37.69 -9.42
CA ALA A 355 -9.62 37.01 -9.18
C ALA A 355 -9.40 35.56 -8.75
N SER A 356 -9.61 35.26 -7.48
CA SER A 356 -9.78 33.90 -7.00
C SER A 356 -10.85 33.21 -7.87
N GLN A 357 -10.52 32.05 -8.43
CA GLN A 357 -11.49 31.30 -9.24
C GLN A 357 -12.63 30.76 -8.36
N PRO A 358 -13.85 30.62 -8.90
CA PRO A 358 -14.96 30.00 -8.16
C PRO A 358 -14.61 28.57 -7.73
N ILE A 359 -14.89 28.21 -6.48
CA ILE A 359 -14.81 26.82 -6.02
C ILE A 359 -15.92 26.02 -6.72
N VAL A 360 -15.55 24.97 -7.42
CA VAL A 360 -16.48 24.03 -8.06
C VAL A 360 -16.38 22.68 -7.36
N TRP A 361 -17.48 22.20 -6.81
CA TRP A 361 -17.54 20.88 -6.19
C TRP A 361 -17.59 19.78 -7.26
N ASP A 362 -16.73 18.76 -7.12
CA ASP A 362 -16.62 17.64 -8.06
C ASP A 362 -17.87 16.73 -7.99
N ASP A 363 -18.44 16.40 -9.16
CA ASP A 363 -19.55 15.47 -9.33
C ASP A 363 -19.12 14.02 -9.59
N THR A 364 -17.82 13.78 -9.75
CA THR A 364 -17.29 12.43 -10.04
C THR A 364 -17.69 11.46 -8.93
N ALA A 365 -18.32 10.36 -9.33
CA ALA A 365 -18.76 9.34 -8.38
C ALA A 365 -17.56 8.62 -7.74
N LEU A 366 -17.53 8.62 -6.42
CA LEU A 366 -16.54 7.91 -5.64
C LEU A 366 -16.82 6.40 -5.66
N ASP A 367 -15.81 5.58 -5.93
CA ASP A 367 -15.89 4.13 -5.84
C ASP A 367 -15.18 3.64 -4.56
N LEU A 368 -15.97 3.14 -3.61
CA LEU A 368 -15.52 2.53 -2.37
C LEU A 368 -15.73 1.01 -2.33
N SER A 369 -15.96 0.37 -3.47
CA SER A 369 -16.23 -1.08 -3.57
C SER A 369 -15.08 -1.94 -3.03
N ALA A 370 -13.84 -1.46 -3.16
CA ALA A 370 -12.65 -2.12 -2.65
C ALA A 370 -12.69 -2.37 -1.11
N LEU A 371 -13.45 -1.57 -0.35
CA LEU A 371 -13.61 -1.77 1.08
C LEU A 371 -14.35 -3.07 1.46
N ALA A 372 -15.02 -3.72 0.51
CA ALA A 372 -15.67 -5.02 0.72
C ALA A 372 -14.70 -6.21 0.70
N SER A 373 -13.53 -6.07 0.08
CA SER A 373 -12.57 -7.15 -0.11
C SER A 373 -11.67 -7.41 1.09
N LEU A 374 -11.65 -6.49 2.06
CA LEU A 374 -10.72 -6.48 3.19
C LEU A 374 -11.44 -6.16 4.49
N ASN A 375 -11.09 -6.90 5.56
CA ASN A 375 -11.30 -6.48 6.94
C ASN A 375 -9.95 -6.12 7.55
N ALA A 376 -9.86 -5.01 8.27
CA ALA A 376 -8.60 -4.54 8.81
C ALA A 376 -8.73 -4.01 10.24
N ASP A 377 -7.69 -4.24 11.04
CA ASP A 377 -7.46 -3.62 12.35
C ASP A 377 -6.01 -3.13 12.37
N ILE A 378 -5.82 -1.84 12.14
CA ILE A 378 -4.50 -1.25 11.92
C ILE A 378 -4.28 -0.13 12.93
N THR A 379 -3.19 -0.19 13.66
CA THR A 379 -2.70 0.92 14.48
C THR A 379 -1.40 1.45 13.87
N ILE A 380 -1.36 2.75 13.61
CA ILE A 380 -0.21 3.46 13.05
C ILE A 380 0.23 4.52 14.05
N LYS A 381 1.52 4.55 14.37
CA LYS A 381 2.16 5.58 15.20
C LYS A 381 3.22 6.28 14.39
N SER A 382 3.34 7.58 14.56
CA SER A 382 4.46 8.36 14.04
C SER A 382 4.95 9.35 15.09
N SER A 383 6.25 9.59 15.12
CA SER A 383 6.84 10.65 15.97
C SER A 383 6.78 12.00 15.29
N GLN A 384 6.93 12.03 13.97
CA GLN A 384 6.78 13.19 13.11
C GLN A 384 6.26 12.76 11.74
N LEU A 385 5.48 13.63 11.11
CA LEU A 385 4.98 13.47 9.74
C LEU A 385 5.18 14.78 8.98
N PHE A 386 5.83 14.68 7.82
CA PHE A 386 6.01 15.77 6.88
C PHE A 386 5.32 15.43 5.56
N VAL A 387 4.35 16.24 5.16
CA VAL A 387 3.61 16.12 3.90
C VAL A 387 3.45 17.51 3.30
N ARG A 388 4.21 17.82 2.27
CA ARG A 388 4.36 19.17 1.74
C ARG A 388 4.76 20.15 2.86
N ASP A 389 3.97 21.18 3.10
CA ASP A 389 4.19 22.18 4.16
C ASP A 389 3.67 21.73 5.53
N ILE A 390 2.86 20.65 5.57
CA ILE A 390 2.28 20.10 6.79
C ILE A 390 3.36 19.43 7.63
N LYS A 391 3.50 19.90 8.87
CA LYS A 391 4.44 19.37 9.87
C LYS A 391 3.67 18.93 11.11
N LEU A 392 3.48 17.63 11.25
CA LEU A 392 2.82 17.06 12.42
C LEU A 392 3.85 16.47 13.37
N GLY A 393 3.61 16.58 14.65
CA GLY A 393 4.38 15.94 15.70
C GLY A 393 3.94 14.49 15.92
N LYS A 394 3.81 14.07 17.18
CA LYS A 394 3.43 12.71 17.54
C LYS A 394 1.96 12.45 17.22
N ASN A 395 1.69 11.37 16.48
CA ASN A 395 0.35 10.97 16.08
C ASN A 395 0.12 9.47 16.30
N GLU A 396 -1.11 9.10 16.65
CA GLU A 396 -1.57 7.71 16.70
C GLU A 396 -2.94 7.61 16.02
N ILE A 397 -3.00 6.79 14.97
CA ILE A 397 -4.19 6.53 14.17
C ILE A 397 -4.55 5.06 14.30
N ALA A 398 -5.82 4.76 14.61
CA ALA A 398 -6.38 3.43 14.54
C ALA A 398 -7.42 3.35 13.42
N VAL A 399 -7.33 2.32 12.59
CA VAL A 399 -8.24 2.06 11.47
C VAL A 399 -8.86 0.69 11.67
N VAL A 400 -10.17 0.64 11.84
CA VAL A 400 -10.93 -0.61 11.87
C VAL A 400 -11.87 -0.63 10.67
N LEU A 401 -11.62 -1.54 9.75
CA LEU A 401 -12.47 -1.80 8.59
C LEU A 401 -13.15 -3.16 8.77
N ASN A 402 -14.45 -3.16 8.81
CA ASN A 402 -15.24 -4.38 8.92
C ASN A 402 -16.50 -4.27 8.05
N ASN A 403 -16.68 -5.24 7.14
CA ASN A 403 -17.82 -5.31 6.25
C ASN A 403 -18.13 -3.96 5.58
N SER A 404 -17.15 -3.39 4.89
CA SER A 404 -17.25 -2.08 4.20
C SER A 404 -17.55 -0.87 5.10
N VAL A 405 -17.44 -1.02 6.44
CA VAL A 405 -17.53 0.09 7.38
C VAL A 405 -16.14 0.39 7.91
N ALA A 406 -15.58 1.53 7.54
CA ALA A 406 -14.30 2.02 8.02
C ALA A 406 -14.51 2.98 9.20
N ASN A 407 -13.84 2.70 10.32
CA ASN A 407 -13.73 3.62 11.45
C ASN A 407 -12.27 4.02 11.58
N VAL A 408 -11.97 5.28 11.34
CA VAL A 408 -10.63 5.87 11.50
C VAL A 408 -10.66 6.73 12.75
N GLN A 409 -9.86 6.39 13.74
CA GLN A 409 -9.72 7.14 14.99
C GLN A 409 -8.35 7.79 15.04
N LEU A 410 -8.30 9.09 15.09
CA LEU A 410 -7.12 9.86 15.45
C LEU A 410 -7.09 9.95 16.98
N LYS A 411 -6.43 8.96 17.62
CA LYS A 411 -6.39 8.85 19.09
C LYS A 411 -5.60 9.97 19.73
N SER A 412 -4.54 10.41 19.06
CA SER A 412 -3.75 11.57 19.43
C SER A 412 -3.24 12.26 18.19
N PHE A 413 -3.23 13.56 18.24
CA PHE A 413 -2.74 14.46 17.20
C PHE A 413 -1.89 15.57 17.84
N GLN A 414 -0.72 15.79 17.32
CA GLN A 414 0.10 16.97 17.61
C GLN A 414 0.48 17.64 16.29
N GLY A 415 0.09 18.89 16.15
CA GLY A 415 0.37 19.65 14.93
C GLY A 415 -0.11 21.08 15.06
N TYR A 416 0.41 21.96 14.24
CA TYR A 416 0.04 23.37 14.22
C TYR A 416 0.12 24.03 15.60
N GLU A 417 1.15 23.66 16.38
CA GLU A 417 1.41 24.07 17.77
C GLU A 417 0.36 23.60 18.79
N GLY A 418 -0.63 22.83 18.39
CA GLY A 418 -1.70 22.31 19.23
C GLY A 418 -1.77 20.79 19.26
N ASN A 419 -2.87 20.32 19.79
CA ASN A 419 -3.18 18.90 19.93
C ASN A 419 -4.66 18.63 19.70
N GLY A 420 -5.02 17.35 19.56
CA GLY A 420 -6.41 17.00 19.38
C GLY A 420 -6.64 15.50 19.26
N SER A 421 -7.89 15.18 19.04
CA SER A 421 -8.36 13.83 18.72
C SER A 421 -9.58 13.90 17.81
N GLY A 422 -9.94 12.78 17.21
CA GLY A 422 -11.14 12.73 16.37
C GLY A 422 -11.40 11.36 15.78
N ALA A 423 -12.49 11.27 15.04
CA ALA A 423 -12.88 10.06 14.35
C ALA A 423 -13.59 10.37 13.04
N ILE A 424 -13.36 9.52 12.06
CA ILE A 424 -14.10 9.48 10.79
C ILE A 424 -14.68 8.08 10.65
N LYS A 425 -15.97 8.00 10.40
CA LYS A 425 -16.64 6.73 10.07
C LYS A 425 -17.21 6.83 8.66
N VAL A 426 -16.87 5.86 7.83
CA VAL A 426 -17.37 5.72 6.46
C VAL A 426 -18.14 4.41 6.36
N ASN A 427 -19.41 4.47 6.07
CA ASN A 427 -20.23 3.30 5.79
C ASN A 427 -20.45 3.21 4.26
N ALA A 428 -19.73 2.27 3.65
CA ALA A 428 -19.76 2.03 2.21
C ALA A 428 -20.57 0.78 1.81
N ASN A 429 -21.37 0.20 2.73
CA ASN A 429 -22.17 -0.98 2.44
C ASN A 429 -23.19 -0.78 1.31
N LYS A 430 -23.73 0.41 1.21
CA LYS A 430 -24.77 0.78 0.22
C LYS A 430 -24.57 2.23 -0.22
N LYS A 431 -24.86 2.49 -1.48
CA LYS A 431 -25.00 3.87 -1.99
C LYS A 431 -26.38 4.44 -1.64
N PRO A 432 -26.50 5.73 -1.30
CA PRO A 432 -25.40 6.67 -1.09
C PRO A 432 -24.59 6.33 0.17
N TYR A 433 -23.27 6.55 0.12
CA TYR A 433 -22.37 6.32 1.24
C TYR A 433 -22.66 7.28 2.39
N GLN A 434 -22.43 6.84 3.63
CA GLN A 434 -22.61 7.68 4.82
C GLN A 434 -21.26 7.98 5.44
N ILE A 435 -21.00 9.24 5.75
CA ILE A 435 -19.78 9.69 6.41
C ILE A 435 -20.16 10.48 7.65
N THR A 436 -19.53 10.16 8.78
CA THR A 436 -19.57 10.98 10.00
C THR A 436 -18.16 11.34 10.40
N THR A 437 -17.97 12.57 10.86
CA THR A 437 -16.67 13.07 11.31
C THR A 437 -16.84 13.88 12.59
N LYS A 438 -16.03 13.56 13.60
CA LYS A 438 -16.02 14.26 14.87
C LYS A 438 -14.60 14.54 15.29
N PHE A 439 -14.27 15.80 15.54
CA PHE A 439 -12.94 16.23 15.96
C PHE A 439 -13.03 17.28 17.06
N ASP A 440 -12.03 17.26 17.91
CA ASP A 440 -11.78 18.25 18.95
C ASP A 440 -10.28 18.60 18.93
N LEU A 441 -9.98 19.81 18.49
CA LEU A 441 -8.63 20.35 18.33
C LEU A 441 -8.44 21.51 19.29
N ALA A 442 -7.35 21.51 20.06
CA ALA A 442 -7.06 22.51 21.08
C ALA A 442 -5.71 23.19 20.86
N ASN A 443 -5.65 24.47 21.15
CA ASN A 443 -4.45 25.32 21.03
C ASN A 443 -3.86 25.36 19.60
N ILE A 444 -4.68 25.13 18.60
CA ILE A 444 -4.25 25.08 17.20
C ILE A 444 -3.97 26.51 16.69
N ASN A 445 -2.85 26.68 15.99
CA ASN A 445 -2.60 27.86 15.19
C ASN A 445 -3.48 27.83 13.93
N ALA A 446 -4.41 28.78 13.82
CA ALA A 446 -5.45 28.79 12.80
C ALA A 446 -4.90 28.92 11.38
N GLU A 447 -3.99 29.87 11.15
CA GLU A 447 -3.51 30.19 9.79
C GLU A 447 -2.88 29.01 9.07
N PRO A 448 -1.85 28.32 9.62
CA PRO A 448 -1.23 27.21 8.92
C PRO A 448 -2.19 26.03 8.76
N LEU A 449 -3.05 25.75 9.76
CA LEU A 449 -4.04 24.66 9.64
C LEU A 449 -5.04 24.95 8.50
N LEU A 450 -5.64 26.14 8.47
CA LEU A 450 -6.66 26.49 7.50
C LEU A 450 -6.08 26.69 6.09
N ASN A 451 -4.86 27.23 6.01
CA ASN A 451 -4.15 27.33 4.74
C ASN A 451 -3.88 25.94 4.13
N ASP A 452 -3.34 25.03 4.92
CA ASP A 452 -3.00 23.66 4.47
C ASP A 452 -4.26 22.82 4.18
N ALA A 453 -5.33 23.01 4.98
CA ALA A 453 -6.55 22.23 4.82
C ALA A 453 -7.44 22.70 3.66
N VAL A 454 -7.58 24.02 3.46
CA VAL A 454 -8.58 24.62 2.55
C VAL A 454 -8.08 25.85 1.79
N GLY A 455 -6.79 26.20 1.87
CA GLY A 455 -6.22 27.36 1.21
C GLY A 455 -6.67 28.71 1.83
N PHE A 456 -7.14 28.71 3.09
CA PHE A 456 -7.63 29.91 3.77
C PHE A 456 -6.58 30.46 4.74
N ASP A 457 -5.92 31.54 4.37
CA ASP A 457 -4.82 32.20 5.10
C ASP A 457 -5.25 33.46 5.87
N LYS A 458 -6.57 33.72 6.02
CA LYS A 458 -7.06 35.01 6.53
C LYS A 458 -7.28 35.04 8.04
N LEU A 459 -7.25 33.90 8.74
CA LEU A 459 -7.47 33.82 10.18
C LEU A 459 -6.17 33.54 10.94
N LEU A 460 -5.70 34.49 11.72
CA LEU A 460 -4.59 34.36 12.67
C LEU A 460 -5.11 34.08 14.07
N GLY A 461 -4.32 33.41 14.89
CA GLY A 461 -4.61 33.18 16.30
C GLY A 461 -4.54 31.75 16.71
N LYS A 462 -4.48 31.50 18.02
CA LYS A 462 -4.52 30.15 18.60
C LYS A 462 -5.87 29.87 19.20
N GLY A 463 -6.37 28.62 19.06
CA GLY A 463 -7.68 28.33 19.60
C GLY A 463 -8.10 26.89 19.52
N GLN A 464 -9.40 26.73 19.67
CA GLN A 464 -10.10 25.46 19.60
C GLN A 464 -10.98 25.41 18.36
N LEU A 465 -11.02 24.23 17.76
CA LEU A 465 -11.87 23.91 16.63
C LEU A 465 -12.50 22.54 16.90
N ALA A 466 -13.80 22.49 17.07
CA ALA A 466 -14.52 21.26 17.34
C ALA A 466 -15.69 21.10 16.36
N TRP A 467 -15.88 19.89 15.82
CA TRP A 467 -17.03 19.61 14.97
C TRP A 467 -17.57 18.21 15.16
N ASP A 468 -18.85 18.06 14.90
CA ASP A 468 -19.57 16.79 14.79
C ASP A 468 -20.49 16.87 13.58
N LEU A 469 -20.05 16.27 12.47
CA LEU A 469 -20.68 16.43 11.15
C LEU A 469 -21.05 15.06 10.58
N SER A 470 -22.16 15.02 9.84
CA SER A 470 -22.61 13.86 9.11
C SER A 470 -23.06 14.24 7.72
N THR A 471 -22.82 13.34 6.77
CA THR A 471 -23.25 13.52 5.38
C THR A 471 -23.53 12.19 4.70
N LYS A 472 -24.18 12.25 3.54
CA LYS A 472 -24.41 11.09 2.66
C LYS A 472 -24.31 11.52 1.20
N GLY A 473 -23.78 10.65 0.34
CA GLY A 473 -23.61 10.98 -1.08
C GLY A 473 -22.80 9.93 -1.82
N ILE A 474 -22.54 10.20 -3.07
CA ILE A 474 -21.64 9.44 -3.94
C ILE A 474 -20.55 10.31 -4.56
N SER A 475 -20.63 11.63 -4.44
CA SER A 475 -19.69 12.61 -4.99
C SER A 475 -19.35 13.67 -3.94
N GLN A 476 -18.30 14.45 -4.18
CA GLN A 476 -17.96 15.59 -3.32
C GLN A 476 -19.12 16.58 -3.19
N ARG A 477 -19.79 16.90 -4.31
CA ARG A 477 -20.96 17.78 -4.34
C ARG A 477 -22.07 17.25 -3.45
N ASP A 478 -22.42 15.95 -3.56
CA ASP A 478 -23.44 15.34 -2.71
C ASP A 478 -23.12 15.49 -1.23
N PHE A 479 -21.85 15.20 -0.87
CA PHE A 479 -21.42 15.28 0.53
C PHE A 479 -21.54 16.70 1.09
N ILE A 480 -21.24 17.71 0.29
CA ILE A 480 -21.40 19.11 0.70
C ILE A 480 -22.87 19.47 0.81
N GLN A 481 -23.71 19.09 -0.17
CA GLN A 481 -25.15 19.39 -0.17
C GLN A 481 -25.93 18.68 0.94
N GLN A 482 -25.42 17.58 1.46
CA GLN A 482 -26.05 16.77 2.52
C GLN A 482 -25.32 16.90 3.87
N LEU A 483 -24.45 17.91 4.04
CA LEU A 483 -23.66 18.10 5.25
C LEU A 483 -24.54 18.65 6.37
N ASN A 484 -24.58 17.95 7.50
CA ASN A 484 -25.37 18.30 8.68
C ASN A 484 -24.54 18.18 9.95
N GLY A 485 -24.84 18.96 10.98
CA GLY A 485 -24.21 18.85 12.29
C GLY A 485 -23.83 20.20 12.90
N HIS A 486 -22.74 20.22 13.65
CA HIS A 486 -22.29 21.38 14.42
C HIS A 486 -20.81 21.62 14.23
N LEU A 487 -20.42 22.91 14.25
CA LEU A 487 -19.05 23.38 14.24
C LEU A 487 -18.90 24.50 15.28
N ASP A 488 -17.97 24.34 16.21
CA ASP A 488 -17.64 25.35 17.24
C ASP A 488 -16.22 25.86 17.01
N ILE A 489 -16.03 27.16 17.03
CA ILE A 489 -14.75 27.84 16.91
C ILE A 489 -14.51 28.76 18.11
N SER A 490 -13.27 28.79 18.62
CA SER A 490 -12.86 29.69 19.69
C SER A 490 -11.37 30.00 19.55
N PHE A 491 -11.06 31.19 19.07
CA PHE A 491 -9.68 31.65 18.87
C PHE A 491 -9.39 32.85 19.75
N ILE A 492 -8.15 32.99 20.21
CA ILE A 492 -7.67 34.08 21.07
C ILE A 492 -6.44 34.73 20.44
N ASP A 493 -6.20 35.98 20.81
CA ASP A 493 -5.01 36.78 20.47
C ASP A 493 -4.63 36.67 18.98
N GLY A 494 -5.60 36.97 18.13
CA GLY A 494 -5.47 36.80 16.70
C GLY A 494 -5.92 38.00 15.88
N ALA A 495 -6.02 37.79 14.56
CA ALA A 495 -6.53 38.77 13.63
C ALA A 495 -7.25 38.13 12.44
N VAL A 496 -8.19 38.85 11.85
CA VAL A 496 -8.76 38.58 10.56
C VAL A 496 -8.10 39.48 9.53
N LYS A 497 -7.34 38.92 8.59
CA LYS A 497 -6.68 39.63 7.49
C LYS A 497 -7.68 40.05 6.42
N GLY A 498 -7.38 41.09 5.68
CA GLY A 498 -8.14 41.55 4.53
C GLY A 498 -9.28 42.49 4.86
N VAL A 499 -9.51 42.80 6.14
CA VAL A 499 -10.57 43.73 6.53
C VAL A 499 -10.19 44.51 7.78
N ASN A 500 -10.43 45.80 7.76
CA ASN A 500 -10.31 46.68 8.93
C ASN A 500 -11.69 47.10 9.42
N LEU A 501 -12.33 46.23 10.23
CA LEU A 501 -13.68 46.49 10.76
C LEU A 501 -13.71 47.74 11.66
N ALA A 502 -12.60 48.10 12.29
CA ALA A 502 -12.49 49.34 13.07
C ALA A 502 -12.57 50.57 12.19
N ALA A 503 -11.85 50.59 11.06
CA ALA A 503 -11.90 51.67 10.10
C ALA A 503 -13.30 51.80 9.46
N ILE A 504 -13.91 50.69 9.10
CA ILE A 504 -15.28 50.66 8.54
C ILE A 504 -16.29 51.21 9.57
N ALA A 505 -16.19 50.79 10.81
CA ALA A 505 -17.05 51.29 11.89
C ALA A 505 -16.85 52.79 12.13
N LYS A 506 -15.59 53.25 12.14
CA LYS A 506 -15.29 54.67 12.31
C LYS A 506 -15.83 55.52 11.13
N SER A 507 -15.66 55.04 9.92
CA SER A 507 -16.17 55.71 8.72
C SER A 507 -17.71 55.76 8.72
N ALA A 508 -18.38 54.69 9.08
CA ALA A 508 -19.83 54.66 9.21
C ALA A 508 -20.36 55.59 10.33
N SER A 509 -19.63 55.68 11.45
CA SER A 509 -19.96 56.66 12.52
C SER A 509 -19.88 58.07 12.03
N SER A 510 -18.87 58.44 11.23
CA SER A 510 -18.72 59.76 10.64
C SER A 510 -19.86 60.12 9.69
N ILE A 511 -20.35 59.14 8.89
CA ILE A 511 -21.56 59.31 8.03
C ILE A 511 -22.78 59.58 8.89
N MET A 512 -22.98 58.84 9.97
CA MET A 512 -24.13 58.99 10.85
C MET A 512 -24.13 60.36 11.56
N GLN A 513 -22.95 60.98 11.72
CA GLN A 513 -22.76 62.34 12.27
C GLN A 513 -22.89 63.41 11.20
N GLY A 514 -23.16 63.05 9.93
CA GLY A 514 -23.40 64.03 8.86
C GLY A 514 -22.17 64.45 8.06
N ASN A 515 -21.04 63.80 8.24
CA ASN A 515 -19.79 64.11 7.55
C ASN A 515 -19.63 63.18 6.32
N LEU A 516 -20.17 63.63 5.17
CA LEU A 516 -20.30 62.82 3.94
C LEU A 516 -19.04 62.84 3.05
N SER A 517 -18.03 63.64 3.38
CA SER A 517 -16.90 63.93 2.47
C SER A 517 -15.68 62.98 2.63
N ALA A 518 -15.74 61.98 3.51
CA ALA A 518 -14.56 61.21 3.88
C ALA A 518 -14.69 59.68 3.68
N VAL A 519 -15.62 59.18 2.82
CA VAL A 519 -15.95 57.77 2.88
C VAL A 519 -15.91 57.08 1.53
N SER A 520 -14.95 56.17 1.37
CA SER A 520 -15.06 55.02 0.46
C SER A 520 -15.97 53.96 1.11
N LEU A 521 -17.17 53.75 0.53
CA LEU A 521 -18.17 52.79 1.03
C LEU A 521 -17.93 51.34 0.59
N ASP A 522 -16.99 51.15 -0.29
CA ASP A 522 -16.53 49.84 -0.76
C ASP A 522 -15.11 49.62 -0.29
N SER A 523 -14.92 48.71 0.67
CA SER A 523 -13.59 48.16 0.98
C SER A 523 -13.56 46.77 0.39
N ASP A 524 -12.78 46.61 -0.67
CA ASP A 524 -12.33 45.31 -1.13
C ASP A 524 -11.35 44.73 -0.10
N PHE A 525 -11.28 43.40 -0.01
CA PHE A 525 -10.28 42.75 0.83
C PHE A 525 -8.86 43.18 0.40
N SER A 526 -8.21 43.98 1.18
CA SER A 526 -6.80 44.36 0.99
C SER A 526 -5.92 43.55 1.93
N ASN A 527 -4.90 42.88 1.43
CA ASN A 527 -3.96 42.11 2.27
C ASN A 527 -3.23 42.96 3.34
N ALA A 528 -3.23 44.29 3.20
CA ALA A 528 -2.67 45.20 4.17
C ALA A 528 -3.59 45.50 5.37
N ASP A 529 -4.91 45.26 5.23
CA ASP A 529 -5.89 45.49 6.27
C ASP A 529 -6.07 44.28 7.18
N LYS A 530 -6.21 44.53 8.49
CA LYS A 530 -6.51 43.48 9.47
C LYS A 530 -7.41 43.98 10.58
N THR A 531 -8.16 43.10 11.18
CA THR A 531 -8.91 43.33 12.42
C THR A 531 -8.35 42.44 13.51
N ASP A 532 -7.60 43.02 14.44
CA ASP A 532 -7.09 42.29 15.60
C ASP A 532 -8.23 41.96 16.58
N PHE A 533 -8.16 40.81 17.25
CA PHE A 533 -9.10 40.39 18.28
C PHE A 533 -8.38 39.76 19.49
N ALA A 534 -8.92 39.99 20.68
CA ALA A 534 -8.57 39.25 21.89
C ALA A 534 -9.31 37.89 21.94
N ALA A 535 -10.53 37.83 21.42
CA ALA A 535 -11.32 36.59 21.31
C ALA A 535 -12.24 36.64 20.09
N LEU A 536 -12.26 35.54 19.34
CA LEU A 536 -13.22 35.24 18.27
C LEU A 536 -13.90 33.90 18.58
N THR A 537 -15.23 33.90 18.74
CA THR A 537 -16.01 32.69 19.01
C THR A 537 -17.18 32.60 18.06
N GLY A 538 -17.59 31.38 17.72
CA GLY A 538 -18.77 31.14 16.91
C GLY A 538 -19.22 29.69 16.98
N LYS A 539 -20.53 29.50 16.96
CA LYS A 539 -21.15 28.19 16.84
C LYS A 539 -21.99 28.17 15.58
N PHE A 540 -21.84 27.11 14.82
CA PHE A 540 -22.53 26.95 13.54
C PHE A 540 -23.33 25.64 13.58
N THR A 541 -24.60 25.74 13.20
CA THR A 541 -25.43 24.56 12.93
C THR A 541 -25.55 24.39 11.43
N LEU A 542 -25.13 23.25 10.93
CA LEU A 542 -25.17 22.90 9.52
C LEU A 542 -26.43 22.09 9.21
N THR A 543 -27.15 22.50 8.18
CA THR A 543 -28.31 21.78 7.64
C THR A 543 -28.21 21.80 6.12
N ASN A 544 -28.06 20.61 5.51
CA ASN A 544 -27.93 20.45 4.05
C ASN A 544 -26.84 21.38 3.45
N GLY A 545 -25.68 21.43 4.10
CA GLY A 545 -24.53 22.22 3.66
C GLY A 545 -24.60 23.71 4.00
N VAL A 546 -25.70 24.17 4.58
CA VAL A 546 -25.88 25.56 4.98
C VAL A 546 -25.57 25.72 6.46
N ALA A 547 -24.49 26.42 6.80
CA ALA A 547 -24.06 26.70 8.16
C ALA A 547 -24.70 28.00 8.67
N ASN A 548 -25.55 27.88 9.69
CA ASN A 548 -26.24 28.99 10.35
C ASN A 548 -25.56 29.32 11.66
N THR A 549 -25.38 30.62 11.97
CA THR A 549 -24.91 31.09 13.27
C THR A 549 -25.74 32.28 13.75
N ASP A 550 -26.00 32.31 15.05
CA ASP A 550 -26.67 33.41 15.75
C ASP A 550 -25.78 34.03 16.86
N ASN A 551 -24.58 33.50 17.06
CA ASN A 551 -23.70 33.85 18.18
C ASN A 551 -22.24 34.04 17.79
N LEU A 552 -21.96 34.45 16.53
CA LEU A 552 -20.61 34.88 16.16
C LEU A 552 -20.21 36.11 16.99
N SER A 553 -19.06 36.04 17.67
CA SER A 553 -18.58 37.12 18.50
C SER A 553 -17.08 37.38 18.26
N LEU A 554 -16.72 38.63 18.02
CA LEU A 554 -15.33 39.07 18.00
C LEU A 554 -15.16 40.25 18.97
N ASN A 555 -14.23 40.08 19.89
CA ASN A 555 -13.94 41.08 20.93
C ASN A 555 -12.51 41.60 20.80
N ASN A 556 -12.36 42.93 20.78
CA ASN A 556 -11.09 43.57 20.98
C ASN A 556 -11.25 44.72 21.98
N PRO A 557 -10.17 45.36 22.48
CA PRO A 557 -10.28 46.46 23.47
C PRO A 557 -11.17 47.63 23.01
N PHE A 558 -11.29 47.87 21.71
CA PHE A 558 -11.96 49.04 21.14
C PHE A 558 -13.31 48.72 20.51
N ILE A 559 -13.55 47.44 20.12
CA ILE A 559 -14.72 47.02 19.38
C ILE A 559 -15.25 45.70 19.89
N ARG A 560 -16.56 45.62 20.03
CA ARG A 560 -17.28 44.37 20.25
C ARG A 560 -18.18 44.12 19.06
N ILE A 561 -18.02 42.97 18.45
CA ILE A 561 -18.77 42.55 17.28
C ILE A 561 -19.60 41.35 17.67
N SER A 562 -20.90 41.39 17.37
CA SER A 562 -21.80 40.23 17.39
C SER A 562 -22.32 40.03 15.98
N GLY A 563 -22.41 38.77 15.56
CA GLY A 563 -22.81 38.41 14.20
C GLY A 563 -23.82 37.29 14.17
N THR A 564 -24.67 37.34 13.15
CA THR A 564 -25.64 36.30 12.78
C THR A 564 -25.61 36.10 11.28
N GLY A 565 -26.03 34.94 10.79
CA GLY A 565 -26.19 34.72 9.36
C GLY A 565 -25.83 33.32 8.90
N VAL A 566 -25.50 33.24 7.64
CA VAL A 566 -25.43 31.98 6.91
C VAL A 566 -24.15 31.90 6.08
N ILE A 567 -23.52 30.73 6.07
CA ILE A 567 -22.50 30.33 5.12
C ILE A 567 -23.06 29.16 4.31
N ASP A 568 -23.31 29.40 3.03
CA ASP A 568 -23.85 28.40 2.09
C ASP A 568 -22.70 27.72 1.37
N LEU A 569 -22.34 26.52 1.81
CA LEU A 569 -21.24 25.74 1.23
C LEU A 569 -21.59 25.24 -0.19
N PRO A 570 -22.79 24.69 -0.47
CA PRO A 570 -23.21 24.32 -1.81
C PRO A 570 -23.06 25.43 -2.84
N GLU A 571 -23.52 26.62 -2.49
CA GLU A 571 -23.51 27.82 -3.38
C GLU A 571 -22.21 28.64 -3.24
N THR A 572 -21.31 28.23 -2.35
CA THR A 572 -20.04 28.94 -2.05
C THR A 572 -20.24 30.43 -1.75
N LYS A 573 -21.26 30.74 -0.94
CA LYS A 573 -21.69 32.11 -0.63
C LYS A 573 -21.69 32.37 0.88
N VAL A 574 -21.41 33.60 1.26
CA VAL A 574 -21.56 34.11 2.63
C VAL A 574 -22.63 35.19 2.68
N ASN A 575 -23.42 35.18 3.75
CA ASN A 575 -24.40 36.25 4.07
C ASN A 575 -24.47 36.40 5.59
N LEU A 576 -23.57 37.24 6.14
CA LEU A 576 -23.49 37.51 7.58
C LEU A 576 -23.88 38.96 7.83
N GLN A 577 -24.63 39.19 8.90
CA GLN A 577 -24.93 40.47 9.44
C GLN A 577 -24.23 40.63 10.78
N VAL A 578 -23.28 41.54 10.88
CA VAL A 578 -22.53 41.80 12.09
C VAL A 578 -22.90 43.19 12.63
N LYS A 579 -22.97 43.30 13.96
CA LYS A 579 -23.23 44.55 14.68
C LYS A 579 -21.94 44.93 15.40
N SER A 580 -21.29 45.99 14.99
CA SER A 580 -20.07 46.51 15.62
C SER A 580 -20.41 47.62 16.61
N LYS A 581 -20.04 47.41 17.87
CA LYS A 581 -20.18 48.42 18.96
C LYS A 581 -18.82 48.96 19.31
N ILE A 582 -18.61 50.28 19.16
CA ILE A 582 -17.38 50.96 19.58
C ILE A 582 -17.45 51.19 21.10
N VAL A 583 -16.40 50.81 21.82
CA VAL A 583 -16.28 50.98 23.27
C VAL A 583 -15.48 52.28 23.53
N ALA A 584 -16.07 53.25 24.20
CA ALA A 584 -15.53 54.58 24.34
C ALA A 584 -14.36 54.71 25.36
N SER A 585 -14.06 53.68 26.16
CA SER A 585 -13.05 53.72 27.21
C SER A 585 -12.43 52.36 27.47
N THR A 586 -11.09 52.36 27.65
CA THR A 586 -10.29 51.22 28.10
C THR A 586 -10.28 51.02 29.61
N GLN A 587 -10.93 51.90 30.39
CA GLN A 587 -10.98 51.83 31.84
C GLN A 587 -12.23 51.10 32.33
N GLY A 588 -12.02 49.89 32.83
CA GLY A 588 -12.88 49.16 33.77
C GLY A 588 -14.19 48.55 33.23
N GLN A 589 -14.39 47.28 33.54
CA GLN A 589 -15.61 46.50 33.26
C GLN A 589 -16.84 46.91 34.11
N ALA A 590 -16.79 47.96 34.89
CA ALA A 590 -17.82 48.36 35.84
C ALA A 590 -18.36 49.79 35.66
N ALA A 591 -18.11 50.46 34.55
CA ALA A 591 -18.76 51.75 34.30
C ALA A 591 -20.09 51.49 33.58
N GLU A 592 -21.21 51.59 34.29
CA GLU A 592 -22.50 51.94 33.72
C GLU A 592 -22.39 53.31 33.03
N SER A 593 -21.81 53.34 31.83
CA SER A 593 -21.84 54.53 31.02
C SER A 593 -23.14 54.60 30.26
N THR A 594 -23.94 55.62 30.54
CA THR A 594 -25.10 56.11 29.81
C THR A 594 -24.81 56.50 28.34
N ASP A 595 -23.57 56.36 27.90
CA ASP A 595 -23.21 56.49 26.48
C ASP A 595 -23.41 55.12 25.78
N ALA A 596 -24.62 54.93 25.25
CA ALA A 596 -24.92 53.86 24.31
C ALA A 596 -23.95 53.99 23.13
N GLY A 597 -22.90 53.17 23.12
CA GLY A 597 -21.91 53.11 22.05
C GLY A 597 -22.64 52.91 20.71
N VAL A 598 -22.27 53.70 19.72
CA VAL A 598 -22.90 53.64 18.40
C VAL A 598 -22.76 52.24 17.84
N VAL A 599 -23.90 51.59 17.62
CA VAL A 599 -23.95 50.24 16.98
C VAL A 599 -24.04 50.44 15.46
N ILE A 600 -23.06 49.91 14.75
CA ILE A 600 -22.97 50.00 13.31
C ILE A 600 -23.21 48.60 12.73
N PRO A 601 -24.33 48.41 12.01
CA PRO A 601 -24.57 47.18 11.30
C PRO A 601 -23.69 47.12 10.04
N ILE A 602 -23.04 45.95 9.83
CA ILE A 602 -22.20 45.66 8.68
C ILE A 602 -22.71 44.39 8.04
N LYS A 603 -22.81 44.38 6.72
CA LYS A 603 -23.12 43.16 5.92
C LYS A 603 -21.84 42.61 5.30
N ILE A 604 -21.65 41.32 5.43
CA ILE A 604 -20.60 40.53 4.79
C ILE A 604 -21.31 39.57 3.83
N THR A 605 -21.23 39.82 2.52
CA THR A 605 -22.02 39.11 1.52
C THR A 605 -21.22 38.83 0.26
N GLY A 606 -21.57 37.78 -0.47
CA GLY A 606 -21.00 37.47 -1.78
C GLY A 606 -20.47 36.05 -1.88
N PRO A 607 -19.98 35.65 -3.03
CA PRO A 607 -19.33 34.38 -3.23
C PRO A 607 -17.96 34.38 -2.52
N PHE A 608 -17.45 33.19 -2.11
CA PHE A 608 -16.20 33.04 -1.37
C PHE A 608 -14.99 33.67 -2.05
N HIS A 609 -14.97 33.68 -3.38
CA HIS A 609 -13.93 34.34 -4.18
C HIS A 609 -14.09 35.87 -4.31
N ASN A 610 -15.23 36.44 -3.89
CA ASN A 610 -15.48 37.87 -3.97
C ASN A 610 -16.45 38.34 -2.86
N ILE A 611 -15.96 38.27 -1.62
CA ILE A 611 -16.73 38.70 -0.44
C ILE A 611 -16.70 40.23 -0.35
N LYS A 612 -17.88 40.82 -0.18
CA LYS A 612 -18.07 42.28 -0.01
C LYS A 612 -18.47 42.59 1.41
N ILE A 613 -17.80 43.58 1.99
CA ILE A 613 -18.07 44.07 3.35
C ILE A 613 -18.54 45.52 3.26
N ARG A 614 -19.78 45.76 3.69
CA ARG A 614 -20.43 47.06 3.54
C ARG A 614 -21.20 47.46 4.81
N PRO A 615 -21.22 48.73 5.22
CA PRO A 615 -22.18 49.23 6.23
C PRO A 615 -23.61 48.94 5.78
N ASP A 616 -24.46 48.41 6.68
CA ASP A 616 -25.89 48.27 6.43
C ASP A 616 -26.64 49.54 6.83
N VAL A 617 -26.74 50.48 5.91
CA VAL A 617 -27.48 51.75 6.10
C VAL A 617 -28.97 51.62 5.88
N SER A 618 -29.49 50.42 5.67
CA SER A 618 -30.90 50.20 5.31
C SER A 618 -31.86 50.18 6.49
N SER A 619 -31.42 49.89 7.70
CA SER A 619 -32.28 49.79 8.89
C SER A 619 -32.17 51.01 9.80
N GLY A 620 -33.09 51.94 9.65
CA GLY A 620 -33.33 53.04 10.60
C GLY A 620 -32.40 54.27 10.49
N ALA A 621 -31.32 54.18 9.69
CA ALA A 621 -30.45 55.33 9.49
C ALA A 621 -31.01 56.34 8.47
N LYS A 622 -31.73 55.86 7.45
CA LYS A 622 -32.33 56.74 6.44
C LYS A 622 -33.36 57.73 7.03
N ASP A 623 -34.11 57.29 8.02
CA ASP A 623 -35.14 58.15 8.62
C ASP A 623 -34.50 59.13 9.60
N LYS A 624 -33.53 58.72 10.41
CA LYS A 624 -32.79 59.62 11.32
C LYS A 624 -31.89 60.60 10.58
N VAL A 625 -31.30 60.22 9.47
CA VAL A 625 -30.49 61.14 8.62
C VAL A 625 -31.39 62.10 7.88
N LYS A 626 -32.56 61.64 7.37
CA LYS A 626 -33.57 62.51 6.73
C LYS A 626 -34.13 63.53 7.69
N ASP A 627 -34.41 63.16 8.92
CA ASP A 627 -34.96 64.06 9.94
C ASP A 627 -33.89 65.07 10.40
N LYS A 628 -32.66 64.66 10.65
CA LYS A 628 -31.57 65.60 10.98
C LYS A 628 -31.16 66.53 9.83
N VAL A 629 -31.21 66.05 8.58
CA VAL A 629 -30.98 66.89 7.39
C VAL A 629 -32.13 67.88 7.23
N LYS A 630 -33.39 67.46 7.47
CA LYS A 630 -34.55 68.33 7.46
C LYS A 630 -34.50 69.39 8.55
N ASP A 631 -34.05 69.03 9.77
CA ASP A 631 -33.91 69.95 10.89
C ASP A 631 -32.75 70.95 10.64
N LYS A 632 -31.60 70.54 10.15
CA LYS A 632 -30.52 71.43 9.75
C LYS A 632 -30.85 72.34 8.58
N LEU A 633 -31.66 71.87 7.61
CA LEU A 633 -32.21 72.72 6.53
C LEU A 633 -33.21 73.71 7.07
N LYS A 634 -34.04 73.30 8.03
CA LYS A 634 -34.99 74.23 8.70
C LYS A 634 -34.27 75.32 9.51
N ASP A 635 -33.20 74.93 10.25
CA ASP A 635 -32.40 75.86 11.03
C ASP A 635 -31.58 76.83 10.13
N LYS A 636 -31.05 76.32 8.99
CA LYS A 636 -30.39 77.21 8.01
C LYS A 636 -31.40 78.14 7.28
N LEU A 637 -32.60 77.64 6.99
CA LEU A 637 -33.65 78.49 6.43
C LEU A 637 -34.19 79.51 7.42
N LYS A 638 -34.28 79.21 8.72
CA LYS A 638 -34.61 80.17 9.76
C LYS A 638 -33.54 81.24 9.95
N GLY A 639 -32.26 80.89 9.74
CA GLY A 639 -31.16 81.86 9.82
C GLY A 639 -30.96 82.72 8.58
N LEU A 640 -31.66 82.47 7.50
CA LEU A 640 -31.63 83.25 6.25
C LEU A 640 -32.85 84.15 6.05
N PHE A 641 -33.91 83.99 6.85
CA PHE A 641 -35.14 84.75 6.79
C PHE A 641 -35.62 85.38 8.11
N GLY A 642 -34.74 85.45 9.12
CA GLY A 642 -34.97 86.08 10.38
C GLY A 642 -34.09 87.27 10.64
#